data_aa8efe4fe50205d1b14f2f772027556b
#
_entry.id   aa8efe4fe50205d1b14f2f772027556b
#
_cell.length_a   1.000
_cell.length_b   1.000
_cell.length_c   1.000
_cell.angle_alpha   90.00
_cell.angle_beta   90.00
_cell.angle_gamma   90.00
#
_symmetry.space_group_name_H-M   'P 1'
#
loop_
_entity.id
_entity.type
_entity.pdbx_description
1 polymer ?
#
loop_
_entity_poly.entity_id
_entity_poly.type
_entity_poly.pdbx_seq_one_letter_code
_entity_poly.pdbx_strand_id
1 'polypeptide(L)'
;MGSTTDTPQPGRGGSIPAYRYNALLAARIEEKWQNHWDENHSFEAPNTAGPLADKAAVAGREKLFILDMFPYPSGAGLHVGHPLGYIATDVFGRFKRMTGKNVLHSIGYDSFGLPAEQHAIVTGIHPRINTESNIANMRRQLRRLGLAHDQRRSISTTDESYYRWTQWIFLQIFNSWYDEKLKKARHIDELQREFDSGKRKLSGTHANTEWKSLSTLEQRKIIDDHRLVYLANAPVNWCPGLGTILANEEVTAEGRSDIGNYPVFKRNMRQWTMRITAYADRLLDDLDRLDWPESIKLMQRNWIGRSTGARVRFASKAGEIEVFTTRPDTLFGTTFMVLSPEHPLVDALTSDSQRAAVEKYRDTARKLNDNERQNDDRKKTGVDTGATATNPVTGDEIPVWIADYVLMGYGTGAIMAVPSGDERDFAFARAYKLPIVAIQMPSDDWFKSHEIKPTADCATWPQAFVGEGTYINSKNKNIAIDGKRTVSEAILLVNTWLEKNNFGTAAITYKLRNWLFSRQRYWGEPFPIVYDEHDMPHSVPDELLPVKLPELMDFKPQTLDPNDETTDPMPPLARVTDWLSVTLDLGDGPKTYRREVNVMPQWAGSCWYELRYLDPTNSERFVDAEVEKYWMGPKSAGHTGGVDLYVGGVEHAVLHLLYSRFWHKVLFDLGHVSSEEPFHKLFNQGYIQAYAFRDSRGQTVPASEVVEENGKFTFEGESVTREYGKMGKSLKNIVTPDEMYDEFGADTFRLYE
;
A
#
# COMPACT_ATOMS: atom_id res chain seq x y z
N MET A 1 -38.52 2.44 24.85
CA MET A 1 -39.09 2.04 26.15
C MET A 1 -38.18 2.59 27.22
N GLY A 2 -38.73 3.28 28.19
CA GLY A 2 -38.17 4.29 29.05
C GLY A 2 -36.84 4.04 29.71
N SER A 3 -35.94 4.98 29.55
CA SER A 3 -34.76 5.15 30.37
C SER A 3 -35.15 5.90 31.64
N THR A 4 -35.03 5.27 32.79
CA THR A 4 -34.96 5.96 34.04
C THR A 4 -33.51 6.16 34.38
N THR A 5 -33.01 7.36 34.14
CA THR A 5 -31.76 7.86 34.73
C THR A 5 -32.00 8.09 36.20
N ASP A 6 -31.67 7.11 37.05
CA ASP A 6 -31.50 7.32 38.48
C ASP A 6 -30.04 7.75 38.72
N THR A 7 -29.87 9.05 38.85
CA THR A 7 -28.65 9.64 39.39
C THR A 7 -28.55 9.21 40.86
N PRO A 8 -27.44 8.59 41.34
CA PRO A 8 -27.29 8.20 42.72
C PRO A 8 -27.21 9.46 43.58
N GLN A 9 -28.23 9.67 44.42
CA GLN A 9 -28.19 10.68 45.50
C GLN A 9 -27.11 10.31 46.53
N PRO A 10 -26.26 11.22 46.98
CA PRO A 10 -25.33 10.98 48.06
C PRO A 10 -26.09 11.00 49.40
N GLY A 11 -26.31 9.83 49.96
CA GLY A 11 -26.88 9.79 51.30
C GLY A 11 -27.49 8.45 51.72
N ARG A 12 -26.64 7.48 52.03
CA ARG A 12 -26.81 6.48 53.14
C ARG A 12 -25.47 5.81 53.34
N GLY A 13 -24.74 6.17 54.36
CA GLY A 13 -23.51 5.50 54.81
C GLY A 13 -23.78 4.11 55.34
N GLY A 14 -24.01 3.15 54.40
CA GLY A 14 -23.92 1.74 54.68
C GLY A 14 -22.64 1.24 54.00
N SER A 15 -21.70 0.70 54.74
CA SER A 15 -20.52 0.06 54.18
C SER A 15 -20.95 -0.98 53.16
N ILE A 16 -20.52 -0.83 51.89
CA ILE A 16 -20.74 -1.84 50.84
C ILE A 16 -20.16 -3.16 51.39
N PRO A 17 -20.95 -4.26 51.48
CA PRO A 17 -20.42 -5.51 51.95
C PRO A 17 -19.18 -5.94 51.16
N ALA A 18 -18.15 -6.41 51.84
CA ALA A 18 -16.86 -6.76 51.21
C ALA A 18 -16.96 -7.81 50.08
N TYR A 19 -18.06 -8.56 50.03
CA TYR A 19 -18.36 -9.56 48.98
C TYR A 19 -19.12 -9.00 47.79
N ARG A 20 -19.59 -7.75 47.84
CA ARG A 20 -20.30 -7.15 46.69
C ARG A 20 -19.29 -6.69 45.65
N TYR A 21 -19.42 -7.26 44.45
CA TYR A 21 -18.58 -6.87 43.31
C TYR A 21 -18.78 -5.39 42.98
N ASN A 22 -17.70 -4.66 42.85
CA ASN A 22 -17.63 -3.26 42.44
C ASN A 22 -16.25 -2.98 41.84
N ALA A 23 -16.06 -1.84 41.20
CA ALA A 23 -14.82 -1.50 40.50
C ALA A 23 -13.56 -1.58 41.38
N LEU A 24 -13.63 -1.19 42.70
CA LEU A 24 -12.51 -1.28 43.63
C LEU A 24 -12.14 -2.73 43.95
N LEU A 25 -13.12 -3.60 44.12
CA LEU A 25 -12.89 -5.03 44.35
C LEU A 25 -12.36 -5.69 43.08
N ALA A 26 -12.94 -5.34 41.92
CA ALA A 26 -12.47 -5.80 40.61
C ALA A 26 -10.99 -5.46 40.40
N ALA A 27 -10.61 -4.20 40.55
CA ALA A 27 -9.22 -3.74 40.39
C ALA A 27 -8.23 -4.51 41.27
N ARG A 28 -8.58 -4.79 42.55
CA ARG A 28 -7.71 -5.58 43.47
C ARG A 28 -7.56 -7.03 43.02
N ILE A 29 -8.63 -7.66 42.55
CA ILE A 29 -8.61 -9.05 42.06
C ILE A 29 -7.76 -9.13 40.79
N GLU A 30 -7.99 -8.22 39.86
CA GLU A 30 -7.30 -8.14 38.58
C GLU A 30 -5.79 -7.92 38.75
N GLU A 31 -5.38 -6.95 39.58
CA GLU A 31 -3.98 -6.68 39.89
C GLU A 31 -3.30 -7.89 40.58
N LYS A 32 -4.00 -8.53 41.54
CA LYS A 32 -3.48 -9.74 42.19
C LYS A 32 -3.15 -10.83 41.17
N TRP A 33 -4.07 -11.11 40.25
CA TRP A 33 -3.86 -12.16 39.25
C TRP A 33 -2.85 -11.80 38.19
N GLN A 34 -2.79 -10.53 37.74
CA GLN A 34 -1.77 -10.04 36.81
C GLN A 34 -0.38 -10.21 37.43
N ASN A 35 -0.18 -9.82 38.68
CA ASN A 35 1.10 -10.03 39.37
C ASN A 35 1.43 -11.53 39.52
N HIS A 36 0.45 -12.36 39.86
CA HIS A 36 0.64 -13.80 39.94
C HIS A 36 1.06 -14.42 38.58
N TRP A 37 0.47 -13.98 37.48
CA TRP A 37 0.83 -14.46 36.14
C TRP A 37 2.24 -14.03 35.75
N ASP A 38 2.64 -12.80 36.06
CA ASP A 38 3.99 -12.30 35.80
C ASP A 38 5.04 -13.09 36.63
N GLU A 39 4.80 -13.27 37.91
CA GLU A 39 5.68 -14.00 38.85
C GLU A 39 5.84 -15.49 38.49
N ASN A 40 4.80 -16.10 37.93
CA ASN A 40 4.78 -17.52 37.59
C ASN A 40 5.03 -17.79 36.11
N HIS A 41 5.36 -16.76 35.31
CA HIS A 41 5.64 -16.89 33.86
C HIS A 41 4.52 -17.62 33.10
N SER A 42 3.25 -17.36 33.51
CA SER A 42 2.08 -18.17 33.12
C SER A 42 1.78 -18.18 31.62
N PHE A 43 2.19 -17.14 30.89
CA PHE A 43 1.86 -16.97 29.49
C PHE A 43 3.10 -16.97 28.56
N GLU A 44 4.25 -17.31 29.10
CA GLU A 44 5.47 -17.43 28.32
C GLU A 44 5.41 -18.64 27.36
N ALA A 45 5.77 -18.41 26.13
CA ALA A 45 5.81 -19.43 25.09
C ALA A 45 7.26 -19.88 24.85
N PRO A 46 7.61 -21.15 25.13
CA PRO A 46 8.96 -21.65 24.89
C PRO A 46 9.23 -21.84 23.40
N ASN A 47 10.50 -21.61 23.01
CA ASN A 47 11.03 -21.93 21.70
C ASN A 47 11.73 -23.31 21.68
N THR A 48 12.07 -23.76 20.47
CA THR A 48 12.89 -24.97 20.24
C THR A 48 14.38 -24.69 20.36
N ALA A 49 14.81 -23.45 20.14
CA ALA A 49 16.20 -23.00 20.17
C ALA A 49 16.31 -21.57 20.72
N GLY A 50 17.54 -21.10 20.94
CA GLY A 50 17.86 -19.75 21.37
C GLY A 50 17.59 -19.46 22.85
N PRO A 51 17.61 -18.17 23.27
CA PRO A 51 17.49 -17.78 24.68
C PRO A 51 16.15 -18.12 25.32
N LEU A 52 15.08 -18.27 24.53
CA LEU A 52 13.75 -18.61 25.00
C LEU A 52 13.44 -20.11 24.85
N ALA A 53 14.46 -20.94 24.67
CA ALA A 53 14.28 -22.37 24.45
C ALA A 53 13.91 -23.11 25.74
N ASP A 54 12.89 -23.97 25.63
CA ASP A 54 12.61 -25.06 26.57
C ASP A 54 12.12 -26.28 25.78
N LYS A 55 13.07 -27.13 25.37
CA LYS A 55 12.79 -28.33 24.56
C LYS A 55 11.86 -29.31 25.24
N ALA A 56 11.89 -29.40 26.57
CA ALA A 56 11.02 -30.27 27.33
C ALA A 56 9.57 -29.77 27.32
N ALA A 57 9.40 -28.46 27.47
CA ALA A 57 8.08 -27.83 27.45
C ALA A 57 7.41 -27.83 26.06
N VAL A 58 8.17 -27.82 24.96
CA VAL A 58 7.60 -27.91 23.60
C VAL A 58 7.36 -29.35 23.11
N ALA A 59 8.02 -30.36 23.75
CA ALA A 59 7.94 -31.73 23.29
C ALA A 59 6.50 -32.26 23.31
N GLY A 60 6.04 -32.76 22.14
CA GLY A 60 4.70 -33.35 22.00
C GLY A 60 3.55 -32.32 21.99
N ARG A 61 3.82 -31.02 22.07
CA ARG A 61 2.80 -29.95 21.99
C ARG A 61 2.72 -29.38 20.59
N GLU A 62 1.51 -29.28 20.06
CA GLU A 62 1.27 -28.57 18.80
C GLU A 62 1.43 -27.06 19.03
N LYS A 63 2.17 -26.39 18.13
CA LYS A 63 2.33 -24.94 18.18
C LYS A 63 1.08 -24.22 17.68
N LEU A 64 0.85 -23.03 18.21
CA LEU A 64 -0.14 -22.10 17.69
C LEU A 64 0.38 -20.67 17.84
N PHE A 65 0.63 -20.00 16.71
CA PHE A 65 1.01 -18.60 16.71
C PHE A 65 -0.21 -17.72 16.42
N ILE A 66 -0.61 -16.93 17.42
CA ILE A 66 -1.67 -15.94 17.34
C ILE A 66 -1.03 -14.57 17.30
N LEU A 67 -1.48 -13.73 16.39
CA LEU A 67 -0.98 -12.38 16.20
C LEU A 67 -2.15 -11.40 16.07
N ASP A 68 -2.09 -10.31 16.83
CA ASP A 68 -2.92 -9.12 16.62
C ASP A 68 -2.12 -8.05 15.89
N MET A 69 -2.78 -7.23 15.09
CA MET A 69 -2.13 -6.05 14.54
C MET A 69 -1.73 -5.12 15.68
N PHE A 70 -0.44 -4.83 15.77
CA PHE A 70 0.09 -4.02 16.86
C PHE A 70 -0.30 -2.54 16.72
N PRO A 71 -0.58 -1.85 17.85
CA PRO A 71 -1.11 -0.49 17.82
C PRO A 71 -0.01 0.54 17.53
N TYR A 72 -0.44 1.67 16.94
CA TYR A 72 0.36 2.89 16.89
C TYR A 72 0.25 3.65 18.22
N PRO A 73 1.38 3.93 18.93
CA PRO A 73 1.36 4.58 20.24
C PRO A 73 1.07 6.09 20.10
N SER A 74 -0.18 6.46 20.25
CA SER A 74 -0.65 7.84 20.23
C SER A 74 -0.95 8.38 21.63
N GLY A 75 -0.96 9.70 21.82
CA GLY A 75 -1.15 10.36 23.14
C GLY A 75 -2.43 10.00 23.85
N ALA A 76 -3.51 9.71 23.13
CA ALA A 76 -4.76 9.25 23.72
C ALA A 76 -4.73 7.79 24.21
N GLY A 77 -3.64 7.05 23.94
CA GLY A 77 -3.57 5.63 24.25
C GLY A 77 -4.49 4.77 23.37
N LEU A 78 -4.96 3.66 23.94
CA LEU A 78 -5.96 2.80 23.30
C LEU A 78 -7.35 3.43 23.41
N HIS A 79 -8.22 3.13 22.45
CA HIS A 79 -9.67 3.30 22.58
C HIS A 79 -10.33 1.93 22.62
N VAL A 80 -11.57 1.85 23.11
CA VAL A 80 -12.29 0.57 23.31
C VAL A 80 -12.40 -0.30 22.03
N GLY A 81 -12.22 0.26 20.84
CA GLY A 81 -12.16 -0.52 19.60
C GLY A 81 -10.90 -1.38 19.41
N HIS A 82 -9.80 -1.12 20.11
CA HIS A 82 -8.61 -1.97 20.05
C HIS A 82 -8.80 -3.26 20.85
N PRO A 83 -9.30 -3.20 22.11
CA PRO A 83 -9.55 -4.37 22.94
C PRO A 83 -10.43 -5.42 22.29
N LEU A 84 -11.40 -5.07 21.46
CA LEU A 84 -12.30 -6.01 20.81
C LEU A 84 -11.58 -7.21 20.16
N GLY A 85 -10.58 -6.93 19.33
CA GLY A 85 -9.74 -7.98 18.73
C GLY A 85 -8.87 -8.69 19.77
N TYR A 86 -8.21 -7.92 20.64
CA TYR A 86 -7.26 -8.46 21.64
C TYR A 86 -7.91 -9.36 22.67
N ILE A 87 -9.14 -9.06 23.09
CA ILE A 87 -9.91 -9.90 24.00
C ILE A 87 -10.28 -11.23 23.32
N ALA A 88 -10.75 -11.19 22.08
CA ALA A 88 -11.13 -12.39 21.36
C ALA A 88 -9.94 -13.34 21.14
N THR A 89 -8.79 -12.80 20.74
CA THR A 89 -7.55 -13.58 20.56
C THR A 89 -7.00 -14.10 21.89
N ASP A 90 -7.10 -13.32 22.97
CA ASP A 90 -6.71 -13.73 24.31
C ASP A 90 -7.56 -14.90 24.81
N VAL A 91 -8.88 -14.82 24.71
CA VAL A 91 -9.79 -15.91 25.09
C VAL A 91 -9.48 -17.18 24.28
N PHE A 92 -9.31 -17.05 22.98
CA PHE A 92 -8.94 -18.17 22.11
C PHE A 92 -7.57 -18.76 22.49
N GLY A 93 -6.57 -17.93 22.74
CA GLY A 93 -5.23 -18.33 23.14
C GLY A 93 -5.22 -19.08 24.48
N ARG A 94 -5.95 -18.58 25.49
CA ARG A 94 -6.13 -19.25 26.77
C ARG A 94 -6.78 -20.62 26.62
N PHE A 95 -7.87 -20.71 25.86
CA PHE A 95 -8.53 -21.98 25.57
C PHE A 95 -7.56 -22.99 24.94
N LYS A 96 -6.77 -22.56 23.96
CA LYS A 96 -5.80 -23.42 23.28
C LYS A 96 -4.65 -23.85 24.17
N ARG A 97 -4.18 -23.00 25.10
CA ARG A 97 -3.22 -23.39 26.14
C ARG A 97 -3.81 -24.45 27.09
N MET A 98 -5.06 -24.27 27.55
CA MET A 98 -5.75 -25.24 28.39
C MET A 98 -5.96 -26.58 27.67
N THR A 99 -6.05 -26.62 26.35
CA THR A 99 -6.14 -27.84 25.56
C THR A 99 -4.76 -28.41 25.17
N GLY A 100 -3.66 -27.89 25.74
CA GLY A 100 -2.32 -28.48 25.64
C GLY A 100 -1.44 -27.93 24.51
N LYS A 101 -1.87 -26.90 23.77
CA LYS A 101 -1.01 -26.29 22.71
C LYS A 101 0.08 -25.41 23.31
N ASN A 102 1.21 -25.30 22.60
CA ASN A 102 2.20 -24.25 22.81
C ASN A 102 1.74 -23.00 22.05
N VAL A 103 1.25 -21.99 22.79
CA VAL A 103 0.64 -20.79 22.19
C VAL A 103 1.58 -19.60 22.32
N LEU A 104 2.05 -19.08 21.19
CA LEU A 104 2.73 -17.80 21.11
C LEU A 104 1.69 -16.71 20.84
N HIS A 105 1.61 -15.74 21.73
CA HIS A 105 0.79 -14.54 21.60
C HIS A 105 1.53 -13.39 22.26
N SER A 106 1.82 -12.33 21.54
CA SER A 106 2.54 -11.16 22.03
C SER A 106 2.00 -9.90 21.35
N ILE A 107 2.42 -8.74 21.85
CA ILE A 107 2.09 -7.45 21.29
C ILE A 107 3.28 -6.50 21.39
N GLY A 108 3.45 -5.66 20.37
CA GLY A 108 4.46 -4.62 20.29
C GLY A 108 3.84 -3.28 19.92
N TYR A 109 4.67 -2.37 19.41
CA TYR A 109 4.28 -1.00 19.12
C TYR A 109 4.86 -0.55 17.78
N ASP A 110 3.97 -0.16 16.86
CA ASP A 110 4.37 0.48 15.60
C ASP A 110 4.59 1.98 15.85
N SER A 111 5.83 2.37 16.08
CA SER A 111 6.14 3.60 16.83
C SER A 111 6.78 4.71 15.98
N PHE A 112 7.25 4.42 14.77
CA PHE A 112 7.64 5.44 13.82
C PHE A 112 6.43 6.05 13.12
N GLY A 113 6.59 7.19 12.47
CA GLY A 113 5.59 7.74 11.58
C GLY A 113 5.22 9.20 11.85
N LEU A 114 4.40 9.71 10.95
CA LEU A 114 4.01 11.11 10.86
C LEU A 114 3.31 11.68 12.10
N PRO A 115 2.40 10.95 12.81
CA PRO A 115 1.68 11.57 13.92
C PRO A 115 2.58 12.01 15.08
N ALA A 116 3.65 11.25 15.38
CA ALA A 116 4.62 11.62 16.43
C ALA A 116 5.45 12.84 16.02
N GLU A 117 5.84 12.93 14.74
CA GLU A 117 6.57 14.08 14.22
C GLU A 117 5.70 15.34 14.16
N GLN A 118 4.44 15.24 13.73
CA GLN A 118 3.49 16.36 13.76
C GLN A 118 3.28 16.89 15.18
N HIS A 119 3.16 16.00 16.16
CA HIS A 119 3.09 16.39 17.55
C HIS A 119 4.35 17.13 18.01
N ALA A 120 5.54 16.63 17.61
CA ALA A 120 6.83 17.27 17.91
C ALA A 120 6.94 18.68 17.30
N ILE A 121 6.45 18.87 16.06
CA ILE A 121 6.42 20.17 15.39
C ILE A 121 5.56 21.20 16.16
N VAL A 122 4.41 20.75 16.67
CA VAL A 122 3.47 21.62 17.40
C VAL A 122 3.95 21.93 18.81
N THR A 123 4.49 20.93 19.52
CA THR A 123 4.82 21.06 20.95
C THR A 123 6.28 21.41 21.24
N GLY A 124 7.18 21.23 20.27
CA GLY A 124 8.64 21.33 20.46
C GLY A 124 9.24 20.17 21.27
N ILE A 125 8.46 19.12 21.56
CA ILE A 125 8.94 17.93 22.29
C ILE A 125 9.51 16.92 21.28
N HIS A 126 10.71 16.40 21.53
CA HIS A 126 11.35 15.42 20.64
C HIS A 126 10.43 14.19 20.45
N PRO A 127 10.21 13.68 19.21
CA PRO A 127 9.27 12.61 18.93
C PRO A 127 9.57 11.32 19.72
N ARG A 128 10.84 11.01 20.02
CA ARG A 128 11.22 9.87 20.87
C ARG A 128 10.58 9.96 22.27
N ILE A 129 10.68 11.12 22.91
CA ILE A 129 10.18 11.31 24.28
C ILE A 129 8.66 11.07 24.33
N ASN A 130 7.95 11.66 23.38
CA ASN A 130 6.51 11.48 23.27
C ASN A 130 6.13 10.02 22.96
N THR A 131 6.84 9.39 22.03
CA THR A 131 6.62 7.99 21.65
C THR A 131 6.83 7.04 22.84
N GLU A 132 7.92 7.17 23.60
CA GLU A 132 8.23 6.35 24.76
C GLU A 132 7.17 6.53 25.85
N SER A 133 6.72 7.76 26.11
CA SER A 133 5.63 8.04 27.04
C SER A 133 4.31 7.37 26.63
N ASN A 134 3.98 7.44 25.35
CA ASN A 134 2.77 6.82 24.79
C ASN A 134 2.83 5.29 24.86
N ILE A 135 3.99 4.68 24.57
CA ILE A 135 4.22 3.24 24.74
C ILE A 135 4.02 2.83 26.19
N ALA A 136 4.57 3.58 27.14
CA ALA A 136 4.42 3.30 28.56
C ALA A 136 2.94 3.34 28.99
N ASN A 137 2.16 4.32 28.51
CA ASN A 137 0.73 4.41 28.76
C ASN A 137 -0.04 3.22 28.14
N MET A 138 0.21 2.91 26.88
CA MET A 138 -0.45 1.75 26.24
C MET A 138 -0.10 0.42 26.93
N ARG A 139 1.16 0.24 27.33
CA ARG A 139 1.59 -0.95 28.07
C ARG A 139 0.82 -1.08 29.40
N ARG A 140 0.61 0.02 30.10
CA ARG A 140 -0.20 0.06 31.33
C ARG A 140 -1.65 -0.33 31.04
N GLN A 141 -2.26 0.23 29.97
CA GLN A 141 -3.65 -0.08 29.59
C GLN A 141 -3.82 -1.55 29.18
N LEU A 142 -2.91 -2.10 28.37
CA LEU A 142 -2.91 -3.51 27.97
C LEU A 142 -2.72 -4.45 29.17
N ARG A 143 -1.85 -4.08 30.12
CA ARG A 143 -1.67 -4.85 31.36
C ARG A 143 -2.95 -4.87 32.21
N ARG A 144 -3.63 -3.71 32.36
CA ARG A 144 -4.92 -3.62 33.06
C ARG A 144 -6.01 -4.50 32.42
N LEU A 145 -5.97 -4.66 31.11
CA LEU A 145 -6.87 -5.55 30.39
C LEU A 145 -6.64 -7.05 30.71
N GLY A 146 -5.51 -7.38 31.28
CA GLY A 146 -5.19 -8.74 31.72
C GLY A 146 -4.96 -9.75 30.62
N LEU A 147 -4.37 -9.32 29.49
CA LEU A 147 -4.10 -10.17 28.33
C LEU A 147 -2.96 -11.18 28.61
N ALA A 148 -3.11 -12.38 28.07
CA ALA A 148 -2.15 -13.48 28.19
C ALA A 148 -1.00 -13.38 27.17
N HIS A 149 -0.38 -12.20 27.10
CA HIS A 149 0.75 -11.95 26.18
C HIS A 149 2.08 -12.37 26.81
N ASP A 150 2.97 -12.94 25.99
CA ASP A 150 4.38 -13.16 26.37
C ASP A 150 5.14 -11.83 26.27
N GLN A 151 5.27 -11.13 27.40
CA GLN A 151 5.88 -9.81 27.47
C GLN A 151 7.37 -9.78 27.09
N ARG A 152 8.07 -10.91 27.17
CA ARG A 152 9.48 -11.04 26.75
C ARG A 152 9.66 -10.78 25.27
N ARG A 153 8.59 -10.88 24.47
CA ARG A 153 8.57 -10.76 23.01
C ARG A 153 8.08 -9.41 22.49
N SER A 154 7.70 -8.52 23.41
CA SER A 154 7.26 -7.18 23.06
C SER A 154 8.39 -6.37 22.44
N ILE A 155 8.11 -5.70 21.33
CA ILE A 155 9.07 -4.86 20.59
C ILE A 155 8.46 -3.49 20.28
N SER A 156 9.33 -2.54 19.97
CA SER A 156 8.94 -1.27 19.35
C SER A 156 9.72 -1.07 18.06
N THR A 157 9.07 -0.60 17.02
CA THR A 157 9.74 -0.35 15.73
C THR A 157 10.80 0.73 15.82
N THR A 158 10.78 1.59 16.87
CA THR A 158 11.79 2.60 17.14
C THR A 158 13.01 2.12 17.93
N ASP A 159 12.99 0.87 18.40
CA ASP A 159 14.15 0.29 19.09
C ASP A 159 15.30 0.05 18.09
N GLU A 160 16.52 0.48 18.42
CA GLU A 160 17.70 0.27 17.57
C GLU A 160 17.94 -1.22 17.28
N SER A 161 17.68 -2.09 18.25
CA SER A 161 17.74 -3.55 18.12
C SER A 161 16.69 -4.13 17.19
N TYR A 162 15.61 -3.38 16.93
CA TYR A 162 14.57 -3.74 15.98
C TYR A 162 14.88 -3.19 14.58
N TYR A 163 15.01 -1.84 14.42
CA TYR A 163 15.13 -1.26 13.09
C TYR A 163 16.48 -1.55 12.41
N ARG A 164 17.50 -1.99 13.16
CA ARG A 164 18.71 -2.62 12.58
C ARG A 164 18.34 -3.69 11.58
N TRP A 165 17.34 -4.51 11.92
CA TRP A 165 16.91 -5.62 11.07
C TRP A 165 15.95 -5.18 9.96
N THR A 166 15.15 -4.13 10.17
CA THR A 166 14.43 -3.47 9.07
C THR A 166 15.41 -3.00 7.99
N GLN A 167 16.50 -2.35 8.41
CA GLN A 167 17.57 -1.90 7.52
C GLN A 167 18.26 -3.07 6.82
N TRP A 168 18.56 -4.14 7.55
CA TRP A 168 19.17 -5.34 6.98
C TRP A 168 18.25 -5.99 5.94
N ILE A 169 16.96 -6.15 6.22
CA ILE A 169 15.98 -6.70 5.26
C ILE A 169 15.89 -5.80 4.03
N PHE A 170 15.87 -4.48 4.22
CA PHE A 170 15.93 -3.55 3.08
C PHE A 170 17.15 -3.81 2.21
N LEU A 171 18.33 -4.02 2.80
CA LEU A 171 19.54 -4.35 2.05
C LEU A 171 19.45 -5.69 1.31
N GLN A 172 18.79 -6.70 1.88
CA GLN A 172 18.53 -7.96 1.16
C GLN A 172 17.69 -7.72 -0.11
N ILE A 173 16.64 -6.88 -0.01
CA ILE A 173 15.79 -6.52 -1.15
C ILE A 173 16.55 -5.66 -2.15
N PHE A 174 17.33 -4.67 -1.69
CA PHE A 174 18.17 -3.81 -2.52
C PHE A 174 19.23 -4.62 -3.29
N ASN A 175 19.87 -5.59 -2.65
CA ASN A 175 20.86 -6.47 -3.26
C ASN A 175 20.23 -7.67 -4.01
N SER A 176 18.98 -7.52 -4.45
CA SER A 176 18.25 -8.55 -5.19
C SER A 176 17.67 -8.03 -6.50
N TRP A 177 17.48 -8.95 -7.43
CA TRP A 177 16.77 -8.76 -8.69
C TRP A 177 15.75 -9.87 -8.89
N TYR A 178 14.69 -9.63 -9.66
CA TYR A 178 13.69 -10.64 -9.97
C TYR A 178 14.04 -11.41 -11.24
N ASP A 179 14.23 -12.71 -11.13
CA ASP A 179 14.43 -13.60 -12.29
C ASP A 179 13.07 -14.04 -12.83
N GLU A 180 12.63 -13.46 -13.93
CA GLU A 180 11.33 -13.75 -14.55
C GLU A 180 11.20 -15.21 -15.03
N LYS A 181 12.32 -15.89 -15.38
CA LYS A 181 12.32 -17.28 -15.80
C LYS A 181 12.09 -18.23 -14.63
N LEU A 182 12.73 -17.92 -13.49
CA LEU A 182 12.60 -18.69 -12.26
C LEU A 182 11.45 -18.20 -11.38
N LYS A 183 10.84 -17.03 -11.71
CA LYS A 183 9.77 -16.35 -10.97
C LYS A 183 10.10 -16.14 -9.50
N LYS A 184 11.33 -15.71 -9.20
CA LYS A 184 11.80 -15.46 -7.83
C LYS A 184 12.91 -14.42 -7.76
N ALA A 185 13.09 -13.83 -6.57
CA ALA A 185 14.26 -13.02 -6.28
C ALA A 185 15.53 -13.87 -6.24
N ARG A 186 16.63 -13.26 -6.70
CA ARG A 186 17.99 -13.79 -6.60
C ARG A 186 18.93 -12.66 -6.21
N HIS A 187 20.06 -13.02 -5.59
CA HIS A 187 21.08 -12.02 -5.23
C HIS A 187 21.64 -11.33 -6.48
N ILE A 188 21.87 -10.01 -6.39
CA ILE A 188 22.30 -9.18 -7.52
C ILE A 188 23.64 -9.63 -8.15
N ASP A 189 24.56 -10.19 -7.34
CA ASP A 189 25.83 -10.71 -7.82
C ASP A 189 25.66 -11.89 -8.79
N GLU A 190 24.54 -12.61 -8.72
CA GLU A 190 24.27 -13.66 -9.69
C GLU A 190 23.97 -13.07 -11.06
N LEU A 191 23.24 -11.95 -11.11
CA LEU A 191 23.01 -11.21 -12.34
C LEU A 191 24.33 -10.69 -12.93
N GLN A 192 25.19 -10.10 -12.09
CA GLN A 192 26.53 -9.65 -12.50
C GLN A 192 27.31 -10.79 -13.16
N ARG A 193 27.37 -11.97 -12.50
CA ARG A 193 28.03 -13.18 -13.04
C ARG A 193 27.41 -13.68 -14.34
N GLU A 194 26.11 -13.56 -14.52
CA GLU A 194 25.43 -13.92 -15.78
C GLU A 194 25.87 -13.03 -16.95
N PHE A 195 26.05 -11.71 -16.72
CA PHE A 195 26.59 -10.79 -17.72
C PHE A 195 28.07 -11.03 -17.98
N ASP A 196 28.89 -11.18 -16.94
CA ASP A 196 30.34 -11.40 -17.06
C ASP A 196 30.68 -12.68 -17.83
N SER A 197 29.88 -13.74 -17.64
CA SER A 197 30.04 -15.00 -18.35
C SER A 197 29.41 -15.02 -19.74
N GLY A 198 28.67 -13.98 -20.15
CA GLY A 198 27.95 -13.94 -21.41
C GLY A 198 26.70 -14.82 -21.47
N LYS A 199 26.28 -15.41 -20.33
CA LYS A 199 25.05 -16.19 -20.21
C LYS A 199 23.81 -15.33 -20.43
N ARG A 200 23.87 -14.06 -19.99
CA ARG A 200 22.85 -13.03 -20.21
C ARG A 200 23.37 -11.99 -21.22
N LYS A 201 22.56 -11.67 -22.20
CA LYS A 201 22.85 -10.61 -23.17
C LYS A 201 22.14 -9.32 -22.72
N LEU A 202 22.72 -8.19 -23.12
CA LEU A 202 22.11 -6.89 -22.98
C LEU A 202 20.84 -6.79 -23.84
N SER A 203 19.92 -5.94 -23.45
CA SER A 203 18.63 -5.70 -24.13
C SER A 203 18.36 -4.20 -24.26
N GLY A 204 17.28 -3.84 -24.94
CA GLY A 204 16.88 -2.44 -25.12
C GLY A 204 17.92 -1.64 -25.88
N THR A 205 18.25 -0.46 -25.38
CA THR A 205 19.24 0.47 -26.00
C THR A 205 20.64 -0.12 -26.11
N HIS A 206 20.98 -1.12 -25.29
CA HIS A 206 22.28 -1.77 -25.28
C HIS A 206 22.30 -3.14 -25.99
N ALA A 207 21.23 -3.54 -26.69
CA ALA A 207 21.09 -4.89 -27.29
C ALA A 207 22.24 -5.30 -28.23
N ASN A 208 22.89 -4.32 -28.86
CA ASN A 208 24.02 -4.53 -29.79
C ASN A 208 25.39 -4.22 -29.19
N THR A 209 25.46 -4.02 -27.86
CA THR A 209 26.70 -3.67 -27.15
C THR A 209 27.22 -4.91 -26.41
N GLU A 210 28.51 -5.13 -26.43
CA GLU A 210 29.13 -6.18 -25.61
C GLU A 210 29.31 -5.71 -24.17
N TRP A 211 28.92 -6.53 -23.18
CA TRP A 211 29.02 -6.22 -21.76
C TRP A 211 30.42 -5.75 -21.37
N LYS A 212 31.47 -6.44 -21.85
CA LYS A 212 32.86 -6.12 -21.52
C LYS A 212 33.41 -4.85 -22.15
N SER A 213 32.69 -4.26 -23.12
CA SER A 213 33.07 -2.98 -23.74
C SER A 213 32.53 -1.76 -22.98
N LEU A 214 31.61 -1.99 -22.05
CA LEU A 214 31.04 -0.93 -21.21
C LEU A 214 32.02 -0.54 -20.10
N SER A 215 32.00 0.75 -19.74
CA SER A 215 32.69 1.24 -18.55
C SER A 215 32.09 0.65 -17.26
N THR A 216 32.84 0.61 -16.20
CA THR A 216 32.38 0.13 -14.87
C THR A 216 31.13 0.89 -14.42
N LEU A 217 31.04 2.19 -14.68
CA LEU A 217 29.87 3.00 -14.33
C LEU A 217 28.62 2.62 -15.15
N GLU A 218 28.77 2.34 -16.43
CA GLU A 218 27.67 1.89 -17.28
C GLU A 218 27.18 0.50 -16.88
N GLN A 219 28.12 -0.43 -16.63
CA GLN A 219 27.79 -1.75 -16.10
C GLN A 219 27.02 -1.64 -14.78
N ARG A 220 27.49 -0.79 -13.86
CA ARG A 220 26.82 -0.56 -12.59
C ARG A 220 25.41 -0.02 -12.75
N LYS A 221 25.19 0.97 -13.63
CA LYS A 221 23.85 1.50 -13.92
C LYS A 221 22.91 0.44 -14.45
N ILE A 222 23.37 -0.41 -15.37
CA ILE A 222 22.58 -1.51 -15.89
C ILE A 222 22.20 -2.51 -14.79
N ILE A 223 23.12 -2.85 -13.89
CA ILE A 223 22.83 -3.73 -12.76
C ILE A 223 21.80 -3.08 -11.82
N ASP A 224 21.96 -1.81 -11.49
CA ASP A 224 21.05 -1.08 -10.61
C ASP A 224 19.63 -0.96 -11.19
N ASP A 225 19.50 -0.88 -12.51
CA ASP A 225 18.21 -0.90 -13.21
C ASP A 225 17.44 -2.24 -13.05
N HIS A 226 18.10 -3.32 -12.69
CA HIS A 226 17.47 -4.62 -12.44
C HIS A 226 17.08 -4.85 -10.97
N ARG A 227 17.58 -4.03 -10.03
CA ARG A 227 17.32 -4.20 -8.60
C ARG A 227 15.82 -4.16 -8.27
N LEU A 228 15.44 -4.92 -7.24
CA LEU A 228 14.07 -4.85 -6.69
C LEU A 228 13.80 -3.50 -5.99
N VAL A 229 14.85 -2.81 -5.53
CA VAL A 229 14.78 -1.45 -5.01
C VAL A 229 15.70 -0.55 -5.83
N TYR A 230 15.17 0.52 -6.36
CA TYR A 230 15.88 1.42 -7.27
C TYR A 230 15.48 2.88 -7.08
N LEU A 231 16.35 3.78 -7.52
CA LEU A 231 16.07 5.22 -7.56
C LEU A 231 15.48 5.60 -8.92
N ALA A 232 14.38 6.32 -8.91
CA ALA A 232 13.76 6.85 -10.12
C ALA A 232 13.25 8.28 -9.91
N ASN A 233 13.33 9.09 -10.97
CA ASN A 233 12.54 10.30 -11.05
C ASN A 233 11.13 9.90 -11.48
N ALA A 234 10.18 10.08 -10.57
CA ALA A 234 8.80 9.65 -10.77
C ALA A 234 7.83 10.76 -10.33
N PRO A 235 6.63 10.81 -10.94
CA PRO A 235 5.57 11.66 -10.44
C PRO A 235 5.12 11.13 -9.07
N VAL A 236 5.19 11.99 -8.06
CA VAL A 236 4.85 11.69 -6.68
C VAL A 236 3.71 12.57 -6.18
N ASN A 237 3.08 12.16 -5.09
CA ASN A 237 2.04 12.91 -4.42
C ASN A 237 2.68 13.81 -3.35
N TRP A 238 3.00 15.03 -3.69
CA TRP A 238 3.57 16.01 -2.76
C TRP A 238 2.47 16.67 -1.92
N CYS A 239 2.61 16.64 -0.61
CA CYS A 239 1.72 17.28 0.35
C CYS A 239 2.46 18.37 1.14
N PRO A 240 2.38 19.65 0.75
CA PRO A 240 3.11 20.73 1.43
C PRO A 240 2.66 20.91 2.88
N GLY A 241 1.34 20.75 3.15
CA GLY A 241 0.80 20.86 4.51
C GLY A 241 1.33 19.82 5.49
N LEU A 242 1.86 18.69 4.96
CA LEU A 242 2.55 17.67 5.74
C LEU A 242 4.08 17.71 5.54
N GLY A 243 4.56 18.48 4.55
CA GLY A 243 5.99 18.59 4.21
C GLY A 243 6.62 17.30 3.71
N THR A 244 5.85 16.39 3.10
CA THR A 244 6.31 15.08 2.65
C THR A 244 5.53 14.58 1.45
N ILE A 245 6.07 13.58 0.77
CA ILE A 245 5.33 12.83 -0.24
C ILE A 245 4.49 11.73 0.41
N LEU A 246 3.41 11.38 -0.27
CA LEU A 246 2.45 10.35 0.12
C LEU A 246 2.44 9.22 -0.91
N ALA A 247 2.26 7.98 -0.45
CA ALA A 247 1.92 6.88 -1.33
C ALA A 247 0.50 7.08 -1.90
N ASN A 248 0.15 6.35 -2.96
CA ASN A 248 -1.19 6.51 -3.55
C ASN A 248 -2.31 6.15 -2.57
N GLU A 249 -2.03 5.22 -1.68
CA GLU A 249 -2.94 4.71 -0.64
C GLU A 249 -3.15 5.72 0.50
N GLU A 250 -2.26 6.70 0.65
CA GLU A 250 -2.34 7.79 1.64
C GLU A 250 -3.06 9.04 1.08
N VAL A 251 -3.63 8.94 -0.13
CA VAL A 251 -4.35 10.02 -0.81
C VAL A 251 -5.82 9.63 -0.97
N THR A 252 -6.73 10.46 -0.49
CA THR A 252 -8.17 10.23 -0.59
C THR A 252 -8.67 10.38 -2.03
N ALA A 253 -9.91 9.95 -2.27
CA ALA A 253 -10.56 10.09 -3.58
C ALA A 253 -10.67 11.55 -4.05
N GLU A 254 -10.71 12.50 -3.12
CA GLU A 254 -10.77 13.94 -3.38
C GLU A 254 -9.39 14.57 -3.62
N GLY A 255 -8.31 13.75 -3.70
CA GLY A 255 -6.95 14.24 -3.93
C GLY A 255 -6.34 14.97 -2.73
N ARG A 256 -6.71 14.55 -1.54
CA ARG A 256 -6.22 15.12 -0.29
C ARG A 256 -5.50 14.07 0.55
N SER A 257 -4.66 14.50 1.47
CA SER A 257 -4.02 13.58 2.41
C SER A 257 -5.06 12.95 3.35
N ASP A 258 -4.92 11.68 3.65
CA ASP A 258 -5.73 10.95 4.64
C ASP A 258 -5.54 11.53 6.06
N ILE A 259 -4.34 12.04 6.36
CA ILE A 259 -4.01 12.74 7.59
C ILE A 259 -4.03 14.25 7.35
N GLY A 260 -4.84 14.96 8.11
CA GLY A 260 -4.92 16.42 8.08
C GLY A 260 -5.72 17.01 6.91
N ASN A 261 -6.18 16.18 5.97
CA ASN A 261 -7.02 16.59 4.83
C ASN A 261 -6.44 17.77 4.02
N TYR A 262 -5.12 17.74 3.78
CA TYR A 262 -4.41 18.79 3.02
C TYR A 262 -4.44 18.51 1.51
N PRO A 263 -4.34 19.56 0.66
CA PRO A 263 -4.15 19.38 -0.78
C PRO A 263 -2.90 18.57 -1.11
N VAL A 264 -2.99 17.76 -2.16
CA VAL A 264 -1.87 16.95 -2.67
C VAL A 264 -1.62 17.31 -4.12
N PHE A 265 -0.36 17.57 -4.46
CA PHE A 265 0.07 17.99 -5.79
C PHE A 265 0.93 16.92 -6.46
N LYS A 266 0.84 16.79 -7.78
CA LYS A 266 1.73 15.91 -8.54
C LYS A 266 3.04 16.63 -8.85
N ARG A 267 4.16 15.97 -8.52
CA ARG A 267 5.50 16.52 -8.70
C ARG A 267 6.48 15.43 -9.14
N ASN A 268 7.43 15.74 -10.00
CA ASN A 268 8.50 14.81 -10.32
C ASN A 268 9.62 14.94 -9.29
N MET A 269 9.96 13.83 -8.64
CA MET A 269 11.02 13.78 -7.63
C MET A 269 11.81 12.47 -7.73
N ARG A 270 13.10 12.53 -7.38
CA ARG A 270 13.92 11.33 -7.21
C ARG A 270 13.51 10.58 -5.96
N GLN A 271 13.12 9.32 -6.12
CA GLN A 271 12.51 8.49 -5.07
C GLN A 271 13.06 7.08 -5.08
N TRP A 272 13.25 6.51 -3.90
CA TRP A 272 13.37 5.07 -3.74
C TRP A 272 12.03 4.41 -4.07
N THR A 273 12.10 3.39 -4.90
CA THR A 273 10.92 2.67 -5.38
C THR A 273 11.17 1.17 -5.28
N MET A 274 10.18 0.42 -4.77
CA MET A 274 10.22 -1.05 -4.73
C MET A 274 9.37 -1.66 -5.83
N ARG A 275 9.92 -2.66 -6.56
CA ARG A 275 9.27 -3.37 -7.68
C ARG A 275 8.28 -4.42 -7.20
N ILE A 276 7.31 -4.05 -6.40
CA ILE A 276 6.24 -4.96 -5.97
C ILE A 276 5.49 -5.57 -7.16
N THR A 277 5.44 -4.87 -8.30
CA THR A 277 4.82 -5.36 -9.54
C THR A 277 5.49 -6.61 -10.09
N ALA A 278 6.77 -6.84 -9.81
CA ALA A 278 7.46 -8.06 -10.20
C ALA A 278 6.86 -9.33 -9.53
N TYR A 279 6.21 -9.15 -8.39
CA TYR A 279 5.54 -10.21 -7.64
C TYR A 279 4.03 -10.27 -7.86
N ALA A 280 3.47 -9.45 -8.75
CA ALA A 280 2.03 -9.29 -8.92
C ALA A 280 1.29 -10.62 -9.16
N ASP A 281 1.80 -11.48 -10.05
CA ASP A 281 1.22 -12.80 -10.30
C ASP A 281 1.28 -13.70 -9.07
N ARG A 282 2.43 -13.78 -8.39
CA ARG A 282 2.57 -14.60 -7.17
C ARG A 282 1.69 -14.08 -6.03
N LEU A 283 1.56 -12.76 -5.88
CA LEU A 283 0.66 -12.15 -4.91
C LEU A 283 -0.82 -12.48 -5.20
N LEU A 284 -1.20 -12.66 -6.47
CA LEU A 284 -2.54 -13.09 -6.87
C LEU A 284 -2.75 -14.58 -6.68
N ASP A 285 -1.84 -15.40 -7.24
CA ASP A 285 -1.99 -16.85 -7.30
C ASP A 285 -2.03 -17.46 -5.89
N ASP A 286 -1.20 -16.95 -4.98
CA ASP A 286 -1.13 -17.47 -3.61
C ASP A 286 -2.33 -17.07 -2.73
N LEU A 287 -3.18 -16.10 -3.14
CA LEU A 287 -4.41 -15.77 -2.40
C LEU A 287 -5.35 -16.97 -2.25
N ASP A 288 -5.38 -17.85 -3.24
CA ASP A 288 -6.27 -19.02 -3.22
C ASP A 288 -5.82 -20.08 -2.20
N ARG A 289 -4.57 -20.01 -1.74
CA ARG A 289 -3.97 -20.90 -0.73
C ARG A 289 -4.14 -20.39 0.70
N LEU A 290 -4.64 -19.14 0.89
CA LEU A 290 -4.79 -18.48 2.19
C LEU A 290 -6.21 -18.67 2.73
N ASP A 291 -6.32 -18.91 4.05
CA ASP A 291 -7.59 -18.91 4.78
C ASP A 291 -7.97 -17.48 5.20
N TRP A 292 -8.26 -16.65 4.19
CA TRP A 292 -8.61 -15.25 4.36
C TRP A 292 -10.05 -14.99 3.94
N PRO A 293 -10.73 -13.97 4.50
CA PRO A 293 -12.05 -13.55 4.05
C PRO A 293 -12.05 -13.22 2.55
N GLU A 294 -13.05 -13.71 1.81
CA GLU A 294 -13.13 -13.49 0.36
C GLU A 294 -13.20 -11.99 -0.01
N SER A 295 -13.80 -11.16 0.85
CA SER A 295 -13.81 -9.72 0.66
C SER A 295 -12.39 -9.12 0.62
N ILE A 296 -11.50 -9.58 1.49
CA ILE A 296 -10.09 -9.13 1.52
C ILE A 296 -9.33 -9.63 0.28
N LYS A 297 -9.51 -10.91 -0.08
CA LYS A 297 -8.92 -11.45 -1.31
C LYS A 297 -9.38 -10.66 -2.54
N LEU A 298 -10.66 -10.33 -2.61
CA LEU A 298 -11.23 -9.53 -3.70
C LEU A 298 -10.64 -8.10 -3.71
N MET A 299 -10.48 -7.47 -2.55
CA MET A 299 -9.83 -6.15 -2.46
C MET A 299 -8.40 -6.21 -3.01
N GLN A 300 -7.59 -7.21 -2.63
CA GLN A 300 -6.23 -7.37 -3.17
C GLN A 300 -6.23 -7.68 -4.67
N ARG A 301 -7.11 -8.57 -5.15
CA ARG A 301 -7.25 -8.85 -6.59
C ARG A 301 -7.58 -7.59 -7.39
N ASN A 302 -8.54 -6.80 -6.92
CA ASN A 302 -8.94 -5.55 -7.58
C ASN A 302 -7.83 -4.48 -7.53
N TRP A 303 -7.08 -4.41 -6.44
CA TRP A 303 -5.97 -3.48 -6.28
C TRP A 303 -4.80 -3.83 -7.20
N ILE A 304 -4.43 -5.10 -7.25
CA ILE A 304 -3.40 -5.60 -8.18
C ILE A 304 -3.89 -5.45 -9.62
N GLY A 305 -5.16 -5.74 -9.88
CA GLY A 305 -5.84 -5.42 -11.12
C GLY A 305 -5.15 -6.00 -12.34
N ARG A 306 -4.89 -7.32 -12.34
CA ARG A 306 -4.30 -8.04 -13.47
C ARG A 306 -5.23 -8.00 -14.68
N SER A 307 -4.72 -7.50 -15.80
CA SER A 307 -5.44 -7.41 -17.07
C SER A 307 -4.66 -8.12 -18.16
N THR A 308 -5.31 -9.02 -18.87
CA THR A 308 -4.76 -9.72 -20.04
C THR A 308 -5.26 -9.06 -21.30
N GLY A 309 -4.36 -8.83 -22.27
CA GLY A 309 -4.70 -8.16 -23.50
C GLY A 309 -3.56 -8.22 -24.51
N ALA A 310 -3.36 -7.13 -25.25
CA ALA A 310 -2.26 -6.97 -26.18
C ALA A 310 -1.63 -5.58 -26.08
N ARG A 311 -0.33 -5.50 -26.30
CA ARG A 311 0.35 -4.27 -26.71
C ARG A 311 0.32 -4.16 -28.21
N VAL A 312 -0.20 -3.06 -28.71
CA VAL A 312 -0.37 -2.81 -30.14
C VAL A 312 0.38 -1.54 -30.52
N ARG A 313 1.10 -1.57 -31.63
CA ARG A 313 1.90 -0.46 -32.15
C ARG A 313 1.20 0.20 -33.33
N PHE A 314 1.03 1.50 -33.21
CA PHE A 314 0.48 2.37 -34.25
C PHE A 314 1.60 3.25 -34.76
N ALA A 315 1.88 3.19 -36.08
CA ALA A 315 2.90 4.03 -36.68
C ALA A 315 2.44 5.50 -36.72
N SER A 316 3.35 6.44 -36.46
CA SER A 316 3.09 7.88 -36.54
C SER A 316 4.32 8.63 -37.04
N LYS A 317 4.18 9.93 -37.31
CA LYS A 317 5.31 10.80 -37.72
C LYS A 317 6.41 10.91 -36.64
N ALA A 318 6.06 10.66 -35.36
CA ALA A 318 6.97 10.72 -34.22
C ALA A 318 7.52 9.34 -33.81
N GLY A 319 7.29 8.30 -34.63
CA GLY A 319 7.60 6.92 -34.28
C GLY A 319 6.36 6.11 -33.94
N GLU A 320 6.57 4.97 -33.29
CA GLU A 320 5.48 4.08 -32.88
C GLU A 320 4.81 4.56 -31.59
N ILE A 321 3.47 4.62 -31.57
CA ILE A 321 2.66 4.81 -30.40
C ILE A 321 2.23 3.42 -29.93
N GLU A 322 2.67 3.00 -28.76
CA GLU A 322 2.29 1.72 -28.16
C GLU A 322 1.05 1.89 -27.27
N VAL A 323 0.05 1.05 -27.46
CA VAL A 323 -1.20 1.00 -26.68
C VAL A 323 -1.33 -0.36 -26.04
N PHE A 324 -1.76 -0.42 -24.76
CA PHE A 324 -2.27 -1.64 -24.17
C PHE A 324 -3.80 -1.66 -24.24
N THR A 325 -4.36 -2.76 -24.72
CA THR A 325 -5.81 -2.99 -24.73
C THR A 325 -6.17 -4.37 -24.24
N THR A 326 -7.21 -4.49 -23.44
CA THR A 326 -7.82 -5.78 -23.05
C THR A 326 -8.70 -6.33 -24.16
N ARG A 327 -9.03 -5.51 -25.17
CA ARG A 327 -9.96 -5.83 -26.27
C ARG A 327 -9.29 -5.63 -27.65
N PRO A 328 -8.20 -6.38 -27.96
CA PRO A 328 -7.57 -6.29 -29.28
C PRO A 328 -8.51 -6.66 -30.43
N ASP A 329 -9.55 -7.45 -30.16
CA ASP A 329 -10.63 -7.79 -31.11
C ASP A 329 -11.38 -6.56 -31.63
N THR A 330 -11.31 -5.43 -30.92
CA THR A 330 -12.01 -4.20 -31.29
C THR A 330 -11.19 -3.23 -32.15
N LEU A 331 -9.95 -3.59 -32.53
CA LEU A 331 -9.03 -2.76 -33.30
C LEU A 331 -9.63 -2.20 -34.61
N PHE A 332 -10.50 -2.96 -35.27
CA PHE A 332 -11.19 -2.53 -36.51
C PHE A 332 -12.11 -1.32 -36.30
N GLY A 333 -12.56 -1.09 -35.05
CA GLY A 333 -13.41 0.04 -34.67
C GLY A 333 -12.64 1.22 -34.08
N THR A 334 -11.30 1.17 -34.08
CA THR A 334 -10.48 2.27 -33.58
C THR A 334 -10.50 3.43 -34.59
N THR A 335 -11.14 4.53 -34.24
CA THR A 335 -11.34 5.68 -35.08
C THR A 335 -10.55 6.92 -34.69
N PHE A 336 -9.98 6.94 -33.52
CA PHE A 336 -9.04 7.97 -33.05
C PHE A 336 -8.16 7.40 -31.94
N MET A 337 -7.06 8.10 -31.66
CA MET A 337 -6.15 7.77 -30.57
C MET A 337 -6.14 8.90 -29.56
N VAL A 338 -6.01 8.57 -28.28
CA VAL A 338 -5.90 9.56 -27.21
C VAL A 338 -4.66 9.30 -26.36
N LEU A 339 -3.85 10.33 -26.19
CA LEU A 339 -2.67 10.32 -25.34
C LEU A 339 -2.95 11.07 -24.03
N SER A 340 -2.27 10.65 -22.97
CA SER A 340 -2.13 11.47 -21.77
C SER A 340 -1.48 12.81 -22.11
N PRO A 341 -1.89 13.93 -21.50
CA PRO A 341 -1.23 15.23 -21.68
C PRO A 341 0.27 15.20 -21.35
N GLU A 342 0.72 14.27 -20.52
CA GLU A 342 2.10 14.08 -20.08
C GLU A 342 2.89 13.09 -20.97
N HIS A 343 2.27 12.51 -21.99
CA HIS A 343 2.92 11.49 -22.80
C HIS A 343 4.14 12.05 -23.57
N PRO A 344 5.29 11.36 -23.59
CA PRO A 344 6.54 11.87 -24.17
C PRO A 344 6.45 12.27 -25.66
N LEU A 345 5.58 11.62 -26.41
CA LEU A 345 5.40 11.90 -27.83
C LEU A 345 4.51 13.11 -28.14
N VAL A 346 3.86 13.72 -27.15
CA VAL A 346 2.92 14.83 -27.37
C VAL A 346 3.60 16.00 -28.10
N ASP A 347 4.80 16.40 -27.67
CA ASP A 347 5.51 17.52 -28.25
C ASP A 347 5.89 17.26 -29.74
N ALA A 348 6.33 16.05 -30.05
CA ALA A 348 6.71 15.63 -31.42
C ALA A 348 5.50 15.44 -32.35
N LEU A 349 4.34 15.05 -31.78
CA LEU A 349 3.09 14.87 -32.50
C LEU A 349 2.35 16.19 -32.72
N THR A 350 2.58 17.21 -31.88
CA THR A 350 1.85 18.46 -31.96
C THR A 350 2.29 19.27 -33.18
N SER A 351 1.33 19.61 -34.00
CA SER A 351 1.56 20.51 -35.13
C SER A 351 1.72 21.97 -34.66
N ASP A 352 2.39 22.81 -35.44
CA ASP A 352 2.59 24.21 -35.04
C ASP A 352 1.27 24.96 -34.87
N SER A 353 0.24 24.64 -35.67
CA SER A 353 -1.10 25.24 -35.53
C SER A 353 -1.84 24.84 -34.24
N GLN A 354 -1.52 23.69 -33.63
CA GLN A 354 -2.16 23.19 -32.42
C GLN A 354 -1.34 23.45 -31.14
N ARG A 355 -0.09 23.91 -31.29
CA ARG A 355 0.84 24.06 -30.16
C ARG A 355 0.27 24.87 -29.00
N ALA A 356 -0.26 26.04 -29.27
CA ALA A 356 -0.83 26.90 -28.22
C ALA A 356 -2.04 26.28 -27.53
N ALA A 357 -2.88 25.56 -28.26
CA ALA A 357 -4.05 24.86 -27.70
C ALA A 357 -3.64 23.67 -26.83
N VAL A 358 -2.64 22.89 -27.26
CA VAL A 358 -2.08 21.77 -26.55
C VAL A 358 -1.43 22.22 -25.24
N GLU A 359 -0.58 23.25 -25.28
CA GLU A 359 0.06 23.81 -24.07
C GLU A 359 -0.96 24.29 -23.04
N LYS A 360 -1.94 25.08 -23.48
CA LYS A 360 -3.02 25.54 -22.60
C LYS A 360 -3.80 24.39 -21.97
N TYR A 361 -4.06 23.32 -22.72
CA TYR A 361 -4.76 22.14 -22.22
C TYR A 361 -3.92 21.38 -21.20
N ARG A 362 -2.62 21.20 -21.47
CA ARG A 362 -1.67 20.57 -20.52
C ARG A 362 -1.63 21.31 -19.19
N ASP A 363 -1.60 22.64 -19.20
CA ASP A 363 -1.62 23.45 -17.98
C ASP A 363 -2.93 23.32 -17.19
N THR A 364 -4.04 23.13 -17.89
CA THR A 364 -5.34 22.85 -17.24
C THR A 364 -5.36 21.43 -16.65
N ALA A 365 -4.88 20.44 -17.38
CA ALA A 365 -4.87 19.05 -16.96
C ALA A 365 -3.95 18.81 -15.74
N ARG A 366 -2.82 19.51 -15.64
CA ARG A 366 -1.90 19.43 -14.49
C ARG A 366 -2.53 19.83 -13.15
N LYS A 367 -3.57 20.66 -13.18
CA LYS A 367 -4.27 21.12 -11.97
C LYS A 367 -5.27 20.10 -11.42
N LEU A 368 -5.53 19.03 -12.16
CA LEU A 368 -6.48 17.99 -11.80
C LEU A 368 -5.75 16.76 -11.26
N ASN A 369 -6.25 16.19 -10.18
CA ASN A 369 -5.77 14.91 -9.68
C ASN A 369 -6.30 13.73 -10.52
N ASP A 370 -5.69 12.54 -10.34
CA ASP A 370 -6.04 11.34 -11.12
C ASP A 370 -7.51 10.93 -10.96
N ASN A 371 -8.09 11.11 -9.77
CA ASN A 371 -9.48 10.75 -9.50
C ASN A 371 -10.46 11.73 -10.16
N GLU A 372 -10.17 13.03 -10.10
CA GLU A 372 -10.97 14.04 -10.83
C GLU A 372 -10.93 13.80 -12.34
N ARG A 373 -9.75 13.40 -12.86
CA ARG A 373 -9.57 13.07 -14.27
C ARG A 373 -10.35 11.82 -14.69
N GLN A 374 -10.50 10.83 -13.81
CA GLN A 374 -11.21 9.57 -14.07
C GLN A 374 -12.71 9.61 -13.73
N ASN A 375 -13.22 10.70 -13.18
CA ASN A 375 -14.64 10.82 -12.84
C ASN A 375 -15.51 10.70 -14.10
N ASP A 376 -16.39 9.71 -14.14
CA ASP A 376 -17.24 9.42 -15.30
C ASP A 376 -18.31 10.48 -15.53
N ASP A 377 -18.78 11.17 -14.49
CA ASP A 377 -19.78 12.25 -14.57
C ASP A 377 -19.20 13.56 -15.16
N ARG A 378 -17.87 13.65 -15.23
CA ARG A 378 -17.22 14.84 -15.74
C ARG A 378 -17.29 14.88 -17.27
N LYS A 379 -17.64 16.05 -17.82
CA LYS A 379 -17.60 16.28 -19.26
C LYS A 379 -16.21 15.92 -19.83
N LYS A 380 -16.16 15.02 -20.78
CA LYS A 380 -14.92 14.60 -21.44
C LYS A 380 -14.40 15.75 -22.32
N THR A 381 -13.15 16.14 -22.09
CA THR A 381 -12.47 17.21 -22.82
C THR A 381 -11.18 16.71 -23.47
N GLY A 382 -10.73 17.34 -24.51
CA GLY A 382 -9.49 17.01 -25.21
C GLY A 382 -9.12 18.02 -26.27
N VAL A 383 -7.91 17.92 -26.81
CA VAL A 383 -7.36 18.76 -27.87
C VAL A 383 -6.70 17.89 -28.93
N ASP A 384 -6.99 18.16 -30.20
CA ASP A 384 -6.32 17.54 -31.36
C ASP A 384 -4.86 18.01 -31.44
N THR A 385 -3.94 17.07 -31.63
CA THR A 385 -2.51 17.37 -31.83
C THR A 385 -2.21 17.84 -33.26
N GLY A 386 -3.14 17.61 -34.18
CA GLY A 386 -2.95 17.83 -35.63
C GLY A 386 -2.07 16.77 -36.29
N ALA A 387 -1.87 15.62 -35.64
CA ALA A 387 -1.17 14.47 -36.19
C ALA A 387 -2.11 13.28 -36.34
N THR A 388 -1.66 12.28 -37.12
CA THR A 388 -2.34 11.00 -37.28
C THR A 388 -1.46 9.83 -36.86
N ALA A 389 -2.11 8.70 -36.62
CA ALA A 389 -1.45 7.40 -36.43
C ALA A 389 -2.14 6.37 -37.35
N THR A 390 -1.38 5.41 -37.86
CA THR A 390 -1.89 4.37 -38.76
C THR A 390 -2.45 3.21 -37.96
N ASN A 391 -3.74 2.88 -38.11
CA ASN A 391 -4.36 1.70 -37.52
C ASN A 391 -3.78 0.44 -38.22
N PRO A 392 -3.12 -0.48 -37.50
CA PRO A 392 -2.41 -1.60 -38.10
C PRO A 392 -3.33 -2.62 -38.79
N VAL A 393 -4.61 -2.73 -38.39
CA VAL A 393 -5.53 -3.72 -38.99
C VAL A 393 -6.30 -3.17 -40.20
N THR A 394 -6.61 -1.86 -40.24
CA THR A 394 -7.35 -1.24 -41.35
C THR A 394 -6.43 -0.53 -42.33
N GLY A 395 -5.29 -0.02 -41.89
CA GLY A 395 -4.40 0.83 -42.63
C GLY A 395 -4.83 2.31 -42.70
N ASP A 396 -5.91 2.65 -41.97
CA ASP A 396 -6.45 4.01 -42.00
C ASP A 396 -5.62 4.93 -41.09
N GLU A 397 -5.51 6.19 -41.50
CA GLU A 397 -4.95 7.27 -40.69
C GLU A 397 -6.01 7.79 -39.71
N ILE A 398 -5.78 7.65 -38.43
CA ILE A 398 -6.68 8.10 -37.36
C ILE A 398 -6.09 9.30 -36.61
N PRO A 399 -6.89 10.32 -36.23
CA PRO A 399 -6.37 11.51 -35.56
C PRO A 399 -5.89 11.18 -34.14
N VAL A 400 -4.83 11.89 -33.73
CA VAL A 400 -4.24 11.74 -32.37
C VAL A 400 -4.62 12.95 -31.51
N TRP A 401 -5.31 12.69 -30.42
CA TRP A 401 -5.78 13.67 -29.43
C TRP A 401 -5.00 13.56 -28.14
N ILE A 402 -5.03 14.60 -27.31
CA ILE A 402 -4.70 14.52 -25.89
C ILE A 402 -5.97 14.73 -25.08
N ALA A 403 -6.13 13.97 -23.99
CA ALA A 403 -7.25 14.14 -23.07
C ALA A 403 -6.84 13.81 -21.62
N ASP A 404 -7.42 14.51 -20.69
CA ASP A 404 -7.09 14.41 -19.29
C ASP A 404 -7.55 13.11 -18.60
N TYR A 405 -8.54 12.42 -19.16
CA TYR A 405 -8.98 11.10 -18.64
C TYR A 405 -8.01 9.95 -18.96
N VAL A 406 -7.00 10.17 -19.80
CA VAL A 406 -5.92 9.22 -20.06
C VAL A 406 -4.76 9.53 -19.11
N LEU A 407 -4.34 8.54 -18.31
CA LEU A 407 -3.28 8.70 -17.30
C LEU A 407 -1.97 8.07 -17.77
N MET A 408 -0.85 8.77 -17.56
CA MET A 408 0.51 8.25 -17.86
C MET A 408 0.86 7.02 -17.01
N GLY A 409 0.33 6.93 -15.80
CA GLY A 409 0.61 5.83 -14.88
C GLY A 409 -0.19 4.54 -15.13
N TYR A 410 -1.06 4.51 -16.15
CA TYR A 410 -1.84 3.31 -16.48
C TYR A 410 -1.56 2.89 -17.95
N GLY A 411 -1.13 1.63 -18.13
CA GLY A 411 -0.77 1.11 -19.43
C GLY A 411 0.45 1.84 -20.02
N THR A 412 0.29 2.38 -21.21
CA THR A 412 1.33 3.11 -21.95
C THR A 412 1.13 4.63 -21.93
N GLY A 413 0.09 5.14 -21.27
CA GLY A 413 -0.32 6.54 -21.37
C GLY A 413 -0.98 6.90 -22.71
N ALA A 414 -1.35 5.88 -23.50
CA ALA A 414 -2.05 6.00 -24.76
C ALA A 414 -3.21 4.99 -24.83
N ILE A 415 -4.32 5.38 -25.41
CA ILE A 415 -5.46 4.49 -25.68
C ILE A 415 -5.87 4.55 -27.15
N MET A 416 -6.27 3.42 -27.67
CA MET A 416 -7.02 3.33 -28.90
C MET A 416 -8.51 3.52 -28.59
N ALA A 417 -9.16 4.47 -29.19
CA ALA A 417 -10.55 4.75 -28.92
C ALA A 417 -11.49 3.95 -29.84
N VAL A 418 -12.44 3.23 -29.23
CA VAL A 418 -13.42 2.40 -29.93
C VAL A 418 -14.84 2.87 -29.56
N PRO A 419 -15.34 3.95 -30.17
CA PRO A 419 -16.58 4.60 -29.73
C PRO A 419 -17.82 3.71 -29.76
N SER A 420 -17.87 2.73 -30.65
CA SER A 420 -19.05 1.84 -30.71
C SER A 420 -19.15 0.85 -29.54
N GLY A 421 -18.04 0.63 -28.80
CA GLY A 421 -17.94 -0.36 -27.72
C GLY A 421 -17.51 0.19 -26.37
N ASP A 422 -17.26 1.50 -26.22
CA ASP A 422 -16.88 2.18 -24.97
C ASP A 422 -17.64 3.50 -24.83
N GLU A 423 -18.31 3.67 -23.67
CA GLU A 423 -19.18 4.83 -23.40
C GLU A 423 -18.38 6.15 -23.35
N ARG A 424 -17.14 6.14 -22.84
CA ARG A 424 -16.31 7.33 -22.75
C ARG A 424 -15.85 7.76 -24.14
N ASP A 425 -15.44 6.80 -24.95
CA ASP A 425 -15.02 7.03 -26.32
C ASP A 425 -16.21 7.48 -27.17
N PHE A 426 -17.40 6.93 -26.93
CA PHE A 426 -18.63 7.33 -27.61
C PHE A 426 -19.01 8.77 -27.28
N ALA A 427 -19.00 9.13 -25.98
CA ALA A 427 -19.29 10.50 -25.56
C ALA A 427 -18.27 11.51 -26.13
N PHE A 428 -16.97 11.12 -26.14
CA PHE A 428 -15.91 11.94 -26.72
C PHE A 428 -16.10 12.10 -28.25
N ALA A 429 -16.31 11.00 -28.97
CA ALA A 429 -16.53 11.03 -30.41
C ALA A 429 -17.72 11.92 -30.80
N ARG A 430 -18.81 11.85 -30.06
CA ARG A 430 -19.97 12.73 -30.26
C ARG A 430 -19.68 14.20 -30.00
N ALA A 431 -18.95 14.49 -28.91
CA ALA A 431 -18.59 15.86 -28.53
C ALA A 431 -17.71 16.54 -29.61
N TYR A 432 -16.80 15.78 -30.22
CA TYR A 432 -15.85 16.28 -31.21
C TYR A 432 -16.18 15.88 -32.65
N LYS A 433 -17.34 15.25 -32.90
CA LYS A 433 -17.83 14.82 -34.21
C LYS A 433 -16.83 13.90 -34.95
N LEU A 434 -16.21 12.99 -34.19
CA LEU A 434 -15.31 11.98 -34.71
C LEU A 434 -16.10 10.79 -35.26
N PRO A 435 -15.53 10.02 -36.21
CA PRO A 435 -16.17 8.84 -36.78
C PRO A 435 -16.47 7.78 -35.70
N ILE A 436 -17.59 7.09 -35.83
CA ILE A 436 -17.94 5.92 -35.01
C ILE A 436 -18.21 4.75 -35.97
N VAL A 437 -17.53 3.63 -35.76
CA VAL A 437 -17.65 2.42 -36.61
C VAL A 437 -18.14 1.26 -35.73
N ALA A 438 -19.29 0.71 -36.08
CA ALA A 438 -19.84 -0.46 -35.40
C ALA A 438 -19.02 -1.70 -35.73
N ILE A 439 -18.51 -2.38 -34.70
CA ILE A 439 -17.72 -3.62 -34.80
C ILE A 439 -18.47 -4.84 -34.26
N GLN A 440 -19.49 -4.62 -33.47
CA GLN A 440 -20.43 -5.65 -33.00
C GLN A 440 -21.85 -5.17 -33.22
N MET A 441 -22.68 -6.03 -33.77
CA MET A 441 -24.11 -5.79 -33.93
C MET A 441 -24.80 -6.20 -32.64
N PRO A 442 -25.49 -5.30 -31.93
CA PRO A 442 -26.30 -5.63 -30.79
C PRO A 442 -27.43 -6.64 -31.10
N SER A 443 -27.95 -7.28 -30.10
CA SER A 443 -29.13 -8.14 -30.25
C SER A 443 -30.39 -7.32 -30.54
N ASP A 444 -31.40 -7.97 -31.15
CA ASP A 444 -32.72 -7.34 -31.38
C ASP A 444 -33.34 -6.82 -30.09
N ASP A 445 -33.10 -7.48 -28.96
CA ASP A 445 -33.62 -7.06 -27.67
C ASP A 445 -32.95 -5.78 -27.15
N TRP A 446 -31.66 -5.59 -27.43
CA TRP A 446 -31.00 -4.33 -27.15
C TRP A 446 -31.61 -3.17 -27.94
N PHE A 447 -31.86 -3.37 -29.23
CA PHE A 447 -32.51 -2.35 -30.07
C PHE A 447 -33.94 -2.03 -29.62
N LYS A 448 -34.69 -3.04 -29.22
CA LYS A 448 -36.04 -2.84 -28.66
C LYS A 448 -36.04 -2.09 -27.35
N SER A 449 -35.08 -2.41 -26.45
CA SER A 449 -34.98 -1.73 -25.14
C SER A 449 -34.61 -0.25 -25.26
N HIS A 450 -33.99 0.14 -26.37
CA HIS A 450 -33.61 1.53 -26.68
C HIS A 450 -34.54 2.21 -27.69
N GLU A 451 -35.66 1.58 -28.03
CA GLU A 451 -36.72 2.09 -28.92
C GLU A 451 -36.19 2.52 -30.32
N ILE A 452 -35.12 1.85 -30.81
CA ILE A 452 -34.57 2.08 -32.13
C ILE A 452 -34.64 0.85 -33.02
N LYS A 453 -34.69 1.05 -34.33
CA LYS A 453 -34.61 -0.06 -35.30
C LYS A 453 -33.21 -0.62 -35.40
N PRO A 454 -33.07 -1.96 -35.59
CA PRO A 454 -31.76 -2.56 -35.85
C PRO A 454 -31.01 -1.85 -37.00
N THR A 455 -29.83 -1.36 -36.72
CA THR A 455 -28.99 -0.65 -37.69
C THR A 455 -27.51 -0.79 -37.35
N ALA A 456 -26.69 -0.94 -38.36
CA ALA A 456 -25.23 -0.89 -38.24
C ALA A 456 -24.69 0.55 -38.20
N ASP A 457 -25.51 1.57 -38.47
CA ASP A 457 -25.17 2.97 -38.31
C ASP A 457 -25.20 3.36 -36.83
N CYS A 458 -24.07 3.10 -36.18
CA CYS A 458 -23.93 3.37 -34.74
C CYS A 458 -23.85 4.86 -34.38
N ALA A 459 -23.73 5.75 -35.35
CA ALA A 459 -23.87 7.18 -35.09
C ALA A 459 -25.28 7.57 -34.63
N THR A 460 -26.27 6.74 -34.93
CA THR A 460 -27.68 6.88 -34.51
C THR A 460 -27.96 6.21 -33.17
N TRP A 461 -27.05 5.43 -32.59
CA TRP A 461 -27.26 4.75 -31.32
C TRP A 461 -27.32 5.76 -30.18
N PRO A 462 -28.14 5.53 -29.15
CA PRO A 462 -28.24 6.42 -27.99
C PRO A 462 -27.01 6.37 -27.09
N GLN A 463 -26.32 5.23 -27.07
CA GLN A 463 -25.14 4.94 -26.27
C GLN A 463 -24.26 3.89 -26.95
N ALA A 464 -23.03 3.68 -26.45
CA ALA A 464 -22.18 2.59 -26.91
C ALA A 464 -22.81 1.21 -26.59
N PHE A 465 -22.48 0.21 -27.40
CA PHE A 465 -22.88 -1.17 -27.11
C PHE A 465 -21.75 -1.88 -26.33
N VAL A 466 -21.90 -1.89 -25.01
CA VAL A 466 -20.97 -2.59 -24.11
C VAL A 466 -21.52 -3.99 -23.85
N GLY A 467 -21.25 -4.94 -24.76
CA GLY A 467 -21.77 -6.29 -24.66
C GLY A 467 -21.14 -7.25 -25.66
N GLU A 468 -21.69 -8.46 -25.75
CA GLU A 468 -21.30 -9.45 -26.74
C GLU A 468 -22.35 -9.47 -27.87
N GLY A 469 -21.89 -9.20 -29.09
CA GLY A 469 -22.71 -9.15 -30.30
C GLY A 469 -22.06 -9.92 -31.44
N THR A 470 -22.75 -9.90 -32.59
CA THR A 470 -22.19 -10.46 -33.83
C THR A 470 -21.16 -9.49 -34.42
N TYR A 471 -19.92 -9.93 -34.62
CA TYR A 471 -18.88 -9.09 -35.23
C TYR A 471 -19.24 -8.70 -36.66
N ILE A 472 -19.11 -7.41 -36.95
CA ILE A 472 -19.30 -6.80 -38.26
C ILE A 472 -18.15 -5.82 -38.52
N ASN A 473 -17.93 -5.47 -39.77
CA ASN A 473 -16.88 -4.53 -40.21
C ASN A 473 -15.47 -4.87 -39.66
N SER A 474 -15.24 -6.12 -39.33
CA SER A 474 -14.03 -6.58 -38.59
C SER A 474 -13.23 -7.57 -39.45
N LYS A 475 -12.88 -7.16 -40.69
CA LYS A 475 -12.06 -7.94 -41.61
C LYS A 475 -11.20 -7.05 -42.51
N ASN A 476 -10.08 -7.62 -42.94
CA ASN A 476 -9.25 -7.14 -44.06
C ASN A 476 -8.82 -8.34 -44.92
N LYS A 477 -7.92 -8.13 -45.88
CA LYS A 477 -7.40 -9.21 -46.76
C LYS A 477 -6.64 -10.31 -46.05
N ASN A 478 -6.19 -10.12 -44.80
CA ASN A 478 -5.30 -11.03 -44.08
C ASN A 478 -5.93 -11.65 -42.81
N ILE A 479 -6.99 -11.03 -42.26
CA ILE A 479 -7.69 -11.50 -41.09
C ILE A 479 -9.18 -11.13 -41.18
N ALA A 480 -10.06 -12.03 -40.71
CA ALA A 480 -11.48 -11.80 -40.62
C ALA A 480 -12.02 -12.39 -39.29
N ILE A 481 -12.66 -11.54 -38.52
CA ILE A 481 -13.37 -11.96 -37.28
C ILE A 481 -14.89 -11.72 -37.38
N ASP A 482 -15.38 -11.25 -38.53
CA ASP A 482 -16.81 -11.09 -38.79
C ASP A 482 -17.60 -12.38 -38.49
N GLY A 483 -18.83 -12.22 -38.06
CA GLY A 483 -19.75 -13.31 -37.75
C GLY A 483 -19.89 -13.61 -36.26
N LYS A 484 -20.55 -14.69 -35.95
CA LYS A 484 -20.82 -15.10 -34.56
C LYS A 484 -19.59 -15.79 -33.97
N ARG A 485 -18.89 -15.11 -33.05
CA ARG A 485 -17.73 -15.62 -32.31
C ARG A 485 -17.80 -15.17 -30.87
N THR A 486 -17.17 -15.91 -29.97
CA THR A 486 -16.91 -15.43 -28.61
C THR A 486 -15.80 -14.37 -28.63
N VAL A 487 -15.82 -13.49 -27.63
CA VAL A 487 -14.77 -12.47 -27.46
C VAL A 487 -13.37 -13.12 -27.33
N SER A 488 -13.29 -14.23 -26.60
CA SER A 488 -12.03 -14.96 -26.41
C SER A 488 -11.44 -15.50 -27.72
N GLU A 489 -12.29 -16.06 -28.59
CA GLU A 489 -11.86 -16.54 -29.92
C GLU A 489 -11.37 -15.38 -30.79
N ALA A 490 -12.08 -14.25 -30.79
CA ALA A 490 -11.69 -13.07 -31.54
C ALA A 490 -10.36 -12.47 -31.05
N ILE A 491 -10.18 -12.35 -29.72
CA ILE A 491 -8.92 -11.90 -29.12
C ILE A 491 -7.75 -12.80 -29.51
N LEU A 492 -7.92 -14.13 -29.45
CA LEU A 492 -6.86 -15.08 -29.83
C LEU A 492 -6.45 -14.92 -31.30
N LEU A 493 -7.44 -14.78 -32.21
CA LEU A 493 -7.18 -14.59 -33.62
C LEU A 493 -6.43 -13.29 -33.90
N VAL A 494 -6.86 -12.19 -33.27
CA VAL A 494 -6.22 -10.88 -33.47
C VAL A 494 -4.80 -10.86 -32.86
N ASN A 495 -4.60 -11.41 -31.66
CA ASN A 495 -3.27 -11.51 -31.05
C ASN A 495 -2.30 -12.31 -31.93
N THR A 496 -2.74 -13.46 -32.44
CA THR A 496 -1.92 -14.28 -33.36
C THR A 496 -1.55 -13.50 -34.63
N TRP A 497 -2.49 -12.71 -35.16
CA TRP A 497 -2.23 -11.87 -36.32
C TRP A 497 -1.27 -10.72 -36.05
N LEU A 498 -1.43 -10.05 -34.90
CA LEU A 498 -0.55 -8.94 -34.45
C LEU A 498 0.90 -9.42 -34.31
N GLU A 499 1.11 -10.56 -33.65
CA GLU A 499 2.44 -11.16 -33.45
C GLU A 499 3.07 -11.56 -34.78
N LYS A 500 2.33 -12.26 -35.65
CA LYS A 500 2.81 -12.70 -36.97
C LYS A 500 3.23 -11.52 -37.86
N ASN A 501 2.56 -10.38 -37.76
CA ASN A 501 2.85 -9.20 -38.60
C ASN A 501 3.70 -8.16 -37.84
N ASN A 502 4.19 -8.46 -36.68
CA ASN A 502 5.01 -7.57 -35.85
C ASN A 502 4.34 -6.21 -35.50
N PHE A 503 3.01 -6.20 -35.39
CA PHE A 503 2.24 -5.02 -34.98
C PHE A 503 1.93 -5.00 -33.47
N GLY A 504 2.18 -6.09 -32.76
CA GLY A 504 1.93 -6.19 -31.33
C GLY A 504 2.24 -7.56 -30.77
N THR A 505 2.03 -7.70 -29.47
CA THR A 505 2.22 -8.97 -28.74
C THR A 505 1.13 -9.11 -27.67
N ALA A 506 0.76 -10.36 -27.35
CA ALA A 506 -0.04 -10.63 -26.17
C ALA A 506 0.70 -10.10 -24.94
N ALA A 507 0.00 -9.47 -24.02
CA ALA A 507 0.58 -8.82 -22.86
C ALA A 507 -0.31 -8.92 -21.63
N ILE A 508 0.32 -8.88 -20.48
CA ILE A 508 -0.33 -8.73 -19.18
C ILE A 508 0.10 -7.38 -18.61
N THR A 509 -0.82 -6.66 -17.99
CA THR A 509 -0.55 -5.43 -17.25
C THR A 509 -1.28 -5.46 -15.92
N TYR A 510 -0.89 -4.57 -15.01
CA TYR A 510 -1.43 -4.48 -13.67
C TYR A 510 -1.81 -3.04 -13.36
N LYS A 511 -2.86 -2.84 -12.53
CA LYS A 511 -3.15 -1.53 -11.92
C LYS A 511 -2.15 -1.20 -10.83
N LEU A 512 -1.65 -2.23 -10.13
CA LEU A 512 -0.62 -2.11 -9.12
C LEU A 512 0.57 -1.34 -9.67
N ARG A 513 1.02 -0.36 -8.92
CA ARG A 513 2.23 0.43 -9.21
C ARG A 513 3.34 0.03 -8.26
N ASN A 514 4.59 0.28 -8.65
CA ASN A 514 5.72 0.12 -7.77
C ASN A 514 5.58 1.02 -6.54
N TRP A 515 5.98 0.52 -5.39
CA TRP A 515 5.80 1.18 -4.12
C TRP A 515 6.80 2.33 -3.93
N LEU A 516 6.30 3.58 -3.76
CA LEU A 516 7.11 4.74 -3.42
C LEU A 516 7.57 4.62 -1.97
N PHE A 517 8.87 4.39 -1.78
CA PHE A 517 9.41 3.88 -0.52
C PHE A 517 10.18 4.91 0.31
N SER A 518 10.34 6.15 -0.11
CA SER A 518 11.03 7.17 0.68
C SER A 518 10.10 8.27 1.19
N ARG A 519 10.43 8.83 2.37
CA ARG A 519 9.71 9.92 3.01
C ARG A 519 10.68 11.02 3.44
N GLN A 520 10.29 12.28 3.21
CA GLN A 520 11.05 13.48 3.55
C GLN A 520 10.77 13.88 5.01
N ARG A 521 11.09 12.95 5.94
CA ARG A 521 10.82 13.06 7.37
C ARG A 521 12.06 12.83 8.20
N TYR A 522 11.97 13.15 9.50
CA TYR A 522 12.96 12.77 10.49
C TYR A 522 12.59 11.47 11.21
N TRP A 523 11.34 11.32 11.67
CA TRP A 523 10.91 10.20 12.52
C TRP A 523 10.48 8.98 11.69
N GLY A 524 11.48 8.22 11.26
CA GLY A 524 11.36 6.99 10.47
C GLY A 524 12.69 6.24 10.44
N GLU A 525 12.68 5.00 9.96
CA GLU A 525 13.91 4.22 9.82
C GLU A 525 14.83 4.84 8.76
N PRO A 526 16.08 5.21 9.11
CA PRO A 526 17.05 5.71 8.13
C PRO A 526 17.38 4.63 7.10
N PHE A 527 17.62 5.06 5.85
CA PHE A 527 18.15 4.16 4.84
C PHE A 527 19.60 3.77 5.12
N PRO A 528 19.97 2.49 5.05
CA PRO A 528 21.38 2.06 5.17
C PRO A 528 22.11 2.19 3.82
N ILE A 529 22.00 3.37 3.20
CA ILE A 529 22.56 3.68 1.88
C ILE A 529 23.45 4.91 1.96
N VAL A 530 24.54 4.85 1.24
CA VAL A 530 25.45 5.99 1.01
C VAL A 530 25.70 6.17 -0.48
N TYR A 531 26.07 7.38 -0.88
CA TYR A 531 26.34 7.75 -2.27
C TYR A 531 27.81 8.13 -2.45
N ASP A 532 28.41 7.66 -3.56
CA ASP A 532 29.75 8.05 -3.99
C ASP A 532 29.76 9.40 -4.73
N GLU A 533 30.91 9.80 -5.25
CA GLU A 533 31.12 11.04 -6.03
C GLU A 533 30.36 11.07 -7.36
N HIS A 534 29.90 9.92 -7.85
CA HIS A 534 29.07 9.78 -9.06
C HIS A 534 27.59 9.70 -8.74
N ASP A 535 27.21 9.93 -7.47
CA ASP A 535 25.84 9.82 -6.96
C ASP A 535 25.25 8.40 -7.11
N MET A 536 26.10 7.37 -7.13
CA MET A 536 25.70 5.96 -7.18
C MET A 536 25.47 5.43 -5.77
N PRO A 537 24.36 4.67 -5.52
CA PRO A 537 24.04 4.15 -4.20
C PRO A 537 24.86 2.93 -3.84
N HIS A 538 25.31 2.85 -2.60
CA HIS A 538 26.03 1.72 -2.01
C HIS A 538 25.38 1.30 -0.69
N SER A 539 25.34 -0.01 -0.44
CA SER A 539 24.94 -0.56 0.86
C SER A 539 25.93 -0.18 1.95
N VAL A 540 25.42 0.23 3.09
CA VAL A 540 26.23 0.27 4.32
C VAL A 540 26.54 -1.18 4.74
N PRO A 541 27.78 -1.52 5.13
CA PRO A 541 28.11 -2.86 5.63
C PRO A 541 27.25 -3.28 6.82
N ASP A 542 26.90 -4.56 6.89
CA ASP A 542 26.00 -5.13 7.93
C ASP A 542 26.51 -4.87 9.35
N GLU A 543 27.83 -4.85 9.54
CA GLU A 543 28.51 -4.61 10.81
C GLU A 543 28.29 -3.19 11.34
N LEU A 544 27.99 -2.25 10.46
CA LEU A 544 27.75 -0.85 10.80
C LEU A 544 26.25 -0.53 11.01
N LEU A 545 25.38 -1.53 10.91
CA LEU A 545 23.97 -1.37 11.23
C LEU A 545 23.74 -1.41 12.76
N PRO A 546 22.80 -0.60 13.27
CA PRO A 546 21.92 0.30 12.54
C PRO A 546 22.57 1.65 12.19
N VAL A 547 22.22 2.21 11.03
CA VAL A 547 22.37 3.64 10.78
C VAL A 547 21.38 4.36 11.68
N LYS A 548 21.89 5.12 12.65
CA LYS A 548 21.07 5.79 13.67
C LYS A 548 20.61 7.16 13.23
N LEU A 549 19.43 7.56 13.70
CA LEU A 549 18.96 8.93 13.56
C LEU A 549 19.88 9.87 14.39
N PRO A 550 20.35 10.99 13.80
CA PRO A 550 21.06 12.00 14.57
C PRO A 550 20.10 12.77 15.49
N GLU A 551 20.63 13.36 16.55
CA GLU A 551 19.86 14.29 17.36
C GLU A 551 19.51 15.53 16.54
N LEU A 552 18.23 15.88 16.51
CA LEU A 552 17.69 17.02 15.79
C LEU A 552 16.61 17.69 16.63
N MET A 553 16.66 19.02 16.73
CA MET A 553 15.67 19.79 17.52
C MET A 553 14.64 20.50 16.63
N ASP A 554 14.95 20.70 15.35
CA ASP A 554 14.02 21.31 14.40
C ASP A 554 13.58 20.29 13.34
N PHE A 555 12.36 19.77 13.52
CA PHE A 555 11.73 18.78 12.64
C PHE A 555 10.86 19.41 11.57
N LYS A 556 10.71 20.75 11.58
CA LYS A 556 9.77 21.44 10.68
C LYS A 556 10.19 21.22 9.23
N PRO A 557 9.26 20.86 8.36
CA PRO A 557 9.49 20.89 6.93
C PRO A 557 9.79 22.33 6.48
N GLN A 558 10.32 22.49 5.28
CA GLN A 558 10.67 23.79 4.72
C GLN A 558 9.47 24.69 4.51
N THR A 559 8.33 24.10 4.19
CA THR A 559 7.04 24.77 4.13
C THR A 559 5.98 23.99 4.91
N LEU A 560 5.03 24.71 5.49
CA LEU A 560 3.79 24.18 6.08
C LEU A 560 2.56 24.86 5.47
N ASP A 561 2.75 25.74 4.47
CA ASP A 561 1.63 26.29 3.72
C ASP A 561 1.03 25.21 2.82
N PRO A 562 -0.22 24.78 3.08
CA PRO A 562 -0.86 23.72 2.31
C PRO A 562 -0.99 24.00 0.80
N ASN A 563 -0.89 25.28 0.39
CA ASN A 563 -1.03 25.70 -0.99
C ASN A 563 0.29 25.99 -1.69
N ASP A 564 1.42 25.79 -0.99
CA ASP A 564 2.76 26.01 -1.57
C ASP A 564 3.20 24.78 -2.37
N GLU A 565 2.81 24.75 -3.62
CA GLU A 565 3.24 23.70 -4.57
C GLU A 565 4.64 23.93 -5.16
N THR A 566 5.32 25.04 -4.84
CA THR A 566 6.57 25.47 -5.49
C THR A 566 7.83 25.13 -4.70
N THR A 567 7.77 25.14 -3.37
CA THR A 567 8.92 24.85 -2.51
C THR A 567 9.40 23.42 -2.70
N ASP A 568 10.70 23.25 -2.89
CA ASP A 568 11.32 21.91 -3.00
C ASP A 568 11.35 21.22 -1.64
N PRO A 569 10.90 19.96 -1.56
CA PRO A 569 10.99 19.19 -0.33
C PRO A 569 12.46 19.00 0.11
N MET A 570 12.80 19.51 1.27
CA MET A 570 14.10 19.26 1.92
C MET A 570 13.88 18.39 3.15
N PRO A 571 14.34 17.14 3.15
CA PRO A 571 14.26 16.30 4.33
C PRO A 571 14.98 16.92 5.53
N PRO A 572 14.45 16.81 6.75
CA PRO A 572 15.11 17.36 7.95
C PRO A 572 16.54 16.85 8.14
N LEU A 573 16.82 15.58 7.79
CA LEU A 573 18.15 14.99 7.89
C LEU A 573 19.20 15.66 7.01
N ALA A 574 18.81 16.30 5.91
CA ALA A 574 19.72 17.05 5.02
C ALA A 574 20.36 18.28 5.71
N ARG A 575 19.79 18.73 6.83
CA ARG A 575 20.30 19.87 7.61
C ARG A 575 21.37 19.49 8.62
N VAL A 576 21.59 18.19 8.87
CA VAL A 576 22.56 17.69 9.85
C VAL A 576 23.87 17.37 9.14
N THR A 577 24.70 18.40 8.90
CA THR A 577 25.91 18.31 8.05
C THR A 577 26.92 17.28 8.53
N ASP A 578 27.14 17.16 9.85
CA ASP A 578 28.08 16.21 10.42
C ASP A 578 27.64 14.75 10.27
N TRP A 579 26.32 14.50 10.28
CA TRP A 579 25.75 13.18 10.04
C TRP A 579 25.74 12.84 8.54
N LEU A 580 25.55 13.83 7.69
CA LEU A 580 25.40 13.67 6.24
C LEU A 580 26.62 13.01 5.59
N SER A 581 27.83 13.32 6.08
CA SER A 581 29.10 12.83 5.54
C SER A 581 29.65 11.70 6.41
N VAL A 582 30.10 10.61 5.79
CA VAL A 582 30.68 9.46 6.49
C VAL A 582 31.86 8.89 5.71
N THR A 583 32.93 8.51 6.41
CA THR A 583 34.07 7.79 5.82
C THR A 583 33.85 6.29 6.03
N LEU A 584 33.82 5.54 4.95
CA LEU A 584 33.67 4.09 4.93
C LEU A 584 34.70 3.46 4.02
N ASP A 585 35.11 2.23 4.35
CA ASP A 585 35.81 1.34 3.42
C ASP A 585 34.83 0.30 2.87
N LEU A 586 34.51 0.41 1.59
CA LEU A 586 33.61 -0.52 0.89
C LEU A 586 34.38 -1.55 0.06
N GLY A 587 35.68 -1.76 0.38
CA GLY A 587 36.55 -2.75 -0.24
C GLY A 587 37.63 -2.17 -1.17
N ASP A 588 37.66 -0.85 -1.31
CA ASP A 588 38.61 -0.11 -2.14
C ASP A 588 39.34 0.99 -1.36
N GLY A 589 39.41 0.86 -0.05
CA GLY A 589 39.99 1.78 0.92
C GLY A 589 39.01 2.83 1.44
N PRO A 590 39.40 3.55 2.53
CA PRO A 590 38.52 4.55 3.14
C PRO A 590 38.23 5.71 2.19
N LYS A 591 36.95 5.99 1.94
CA LYS A 591 36.43 7.10 1.13
C LYS A 591 35.30 7.81 1.85
N THR A 592 35.11 9.08 1.50
CA THR A 592 33.98 9.86 2.02
C THR A 592 32.76 9.67 1.13
N TYR A 593 31.66 9.31 1.78
CA TYR A 593 30.37 9.10 1.16
C TYR A 593 29.32 10.04 1.75
N ARG A 594 28.25 10.31 1.01
CA ARG A 594 27.08 11.08 1.46
C ARG A 594 25.96 10.11 1.83
N ARG A 595 25.38 10.24 3.04
CA ARG A 595 24.24 9.43 3.47
C ARG A 595 22.96 9.78 2.72
N GLU A 596 22.06 8.81 2.59
CA GLU A 596 20.66 9.07 2.22
C GLU A 596 19.98 9.91 3.31
N VAL A 597 19.22 10.93 2.90
CA VAL A 597 18.59 11.89 3.83
C VAL A 597 17.06 11.66 4.01
N ASN A 598 16.48 10.81 3.19
CA ASN A 598 15.10 10.36 3.40
C ASN A 598 15.08 9.23 4.44
N VAL A 599 13.89 8.94 4.95
CA VAL A 599 13.62 7.77 5.78
C VAL A 599 12.66 6.82 5.07
N MET A 600 12.64 5.55 5.50
CA MET A 600 11.68 4.57 5.02
C MET A 600 10.26 4.93 5.49
N PRO A 601 9.20 4.47 4.82
CA PRO A 601 7.84 4.63 5.32
C PRO A 601 7.64 3.81 6.60
N GLN A 602 6.73 4.22 7.46
CA GLN A 602 6.31 3.48 8.67
C GLN A 602 6.04 2.01 8.39
N TRP A 603 5.46 1.70 7.23
CA TRP A 603 5.14 0.33 6.81
C TRP A 603 6.37 -0.59 6.71
N ALA A 604 7.59 -0.07 6.58
CA ALA A 604 8.79 -0.89 6.54
C ALA A 604 8.97 -1.70 7.83
N GLY A 605 8.83 -1.05 8.97
CA GLY A 605 8.89 -1.71 10.28
C GLY A 605 7.78 -2.73 10.50
N SER A 606 6.57 -2.47 9.98
CA SER A 606 5.44 -3.38 10.16
C SER A 606 5.42 -4.56 9.19
N CYS A 607 6.30 -4.62 8.17
CA CYS A 607 6.29 -5.70 7.18
C CYS A 607 6.86 -7.04 7.67
N TRP A 608 7.46 -7.12 8.85
CA TRP A 608 8.20 -8.30 9.31
C TRP A 608 8.16 -8.51 10.84
N TYR A 609 7.35 -7.77 11.57
CA TYR A 609 7.36 -7.75 13.04
C TYR A 609 6.95 -9.10 13.67
N GLU A 610 6.14 -9.88 12.98
CA GLU A 610 5.77 -11.24 13.38
C GLU A 610 7.01 -12.15 13.50
N LEU A 611 8.00 -11.96 12.64
CA LEU A 611 9.25 -12.71 12.69
C LEU A 611 10.09 -12.29 13.91
N ARG A 612 10.10 -11.01 14.27
CA ARG A 612 10.87 -10.54 15.43
C ARG A 612 10.29 -11.02 16.74
N TYR A 613 8.96 -11.19 16.84
CA TYR A 613 8.36 -11.79 18.04
C TYR A 613 8.84 -13.20 18.34
N LEU A 614 9.33 -13.92 17.35
CA LEU A 614 9.84 -15.28 17.52
C LEU A 614 11.14 -15.31 18.31
N ASP A 615 12.01 -14.31 18.09
CA ASP A 615 13.36 -14.27 18.67
C ASP A 615 13.84 -12.82 18.89
N PRO A 616 13.19 -12.06 19.80
CA PRO A 616 13.33 -10.60 19.89
C PRO A 616 14.69 -10.12 20.37
N THR A 617 15.45 -10.97 21.07
CA THR A 617 16.74 -10.62 21.67
C THR A 617 17.95 -11.09 20.86
N ASN A 618 17.72 -11.71 19.72
CA ASN A 618 18.82 -12.20 18.86
C ASN A 618 19.56 -11.02 18.22
N SER A 619 20.85 -10.90 18.52
CA SER A 619 21.73 -9.85 17.98
C SER A 619 22.44 -10.27 16.70
N GLU A 620 22.48 -11.57 16.39
CA GLU A 620 23.22 -12.12 15.25
C GLU A 620 22.35 -12.28 14.00
N ARG A 621 21.05 -12.47 14.20
CA ARG A 621 20.05 -12.67 13.13
C ARG A 621 18.75 -11.98 13.48
N PHE A 622 17.96 -11.61 12.47
CA PHE A 622 16.62 -11.06 12.70
C PHE A 622 15.67 -12.10 13.33
N VAL A 623 15.92 -13.40 13.07
CA VAL A 623 15.30 -14.56 13.73
C VAL A 623 16.20 -15.79 13.55
N ASP A 624 16.25 -16.68 14.53
CA ASP A 624 16.88 -17.97 14.41
C ASP A 624 16.10 -18.88 13.46
N ALA A 625 16.79 -19.57 12.55
CA ALA A 625 16.17 -20.40 11.50
C ALA A 625 15.38 -21.60 12.05
N GLU A 626 15.83 -22.23 13.17
CA GLU A 626 15.09 -23.34 13.81
C GLU A 626 13.82 -22.83 14.48
N VAL A 627 13.90 -21.66 15.13
CA VAL A 627 12.76 -20.99 15.76
C VAL A 627 11.74 -20.54 14.72
N GLU A 628 12.19 -19.92 13.62
CA GLU A 628 11.33 -19.52 12.52
C GLU A 628 10.60 -20.75 11.93
N LYS A 629 11.34 -21.79 11.60
CA LYS A 629 10.78 -23.01 11.02
C LYS A 629 9.76 -23.66 11.96
N TYR A 630 9.97 -23.64 13.28
CA TYR A 630 9.02 -24.16 14.25
C TYR A 630 7.72 -23.36 14.25
N TRP A 631 7.79 -22.02 14.30
CA TRP A 631 6.61 -21.17 14.43
C TRP A 631 5.92 -20.86 13.10
N MET A 632 6.68 -20.70 12.01
CA MET A 632 6.18 -20.21 10.72
C MET A 632 6.15 -21.28 9.64
N GLY A 633 6.92 -22.36 9.78
CA GLY A 633 7.05 -23.39 8.75
C GLY A 633 5.73 -24.05 8.37
N PRO A 634 5.59 -24.54 7.13
CA PRO A 634 4.38 -25.20 6.64
C PRO A 634 4.07 -26.49 7.41
N LYS A 635 2.81 -26.70 7.79
CA LYS A 635 2.36 -27.87 8.55
C LYS A 635 2.16 -29.13 7.72
N SER A 636 1.95 -28.99 6.42
CA SER A 636 1.69 -30.07 5.45
C SER A 636 2.03 -29.61 4.04
N ALA A 637 2.06 -30.55 3.09
CA ALA A 637 2.20 -30.23 1.68
C ALA A 637 1.07 -29.30 1.21
N GLY A 638 1.42 -28.21 0.51
CA GLY A 638 0.50 -27.19 0.04
C GLY A 638 0.10 -26.11 1.06
N HIS A 639 0.49 -26.26 2.33
CA HIS A 639 0.33 -25.21 3.34
C HIS A 639 1.40 -24.13 3.13
N THR A 640 1.02 -22.85 3.15
CA THR A 640 1.93 -21.72 2.89
C THR A 640 2.93 -21.46 4.01
N GLY A 641 2.68 -22.00 5.20
CA GLY A 641 3.32 -21.55 6.42
C GLY A 641 2.73 -20.20 6.91
N GLY A 642 3.44 -19.53 7.78
CA GLY A 642 3.05 -18.24 8.35
C GLY A 642 2.35 -18.32 9.69
N VAL A 643 1.93 -17.16 10.20
CA VAL A 643 1.14 -17.03 11.43
C VAL A 643 -0.16 -17.82 11.34
N ASP A 644 -0.48 -18.62 12.35
CA ASP A 644 -1.64 -19.52 12.34
C ASP A 644 -2.98 -18.79 12.41
N LEU A 645 -3.03 -17.65 13.10
CA LEU A 645 -4.19 -16.76 13.19
C LEU A 645 -3.73 -15.32 13.34
N TYR A 646 -4.06 -14.50 12.38
CA TYR A 646 -3.83 -13.05 12.38
C TYR A 646 -5.15 -12.29 12.46
N VAL A 647 -5.25 -11.36 13.42
CA VAL A 647 -6.48 -10.59 13.65
C VAL A 647 -6.18 -9.09 13.51
N GLY A 648 -7.01 -8.39 12.73
CA GLY A 648 -6.84 -6.95 12.54
C GLY A 648 -7.83 -6.31 11.59
N GLY A 649 -7.74 -5.00 11.44
CA GLY A 649 -8.68 -4.18 10.68
C GLY A 649 -8.66 -4.41 9.17
N VAL A 650 -9.82 -4.31 8.54
CA VAL A 650 -9.99 -4.46 7.07
C VAL A 650 -9.27 -3.35 6.27
N GLU A 651 -9.04 -2.20 6.88
CA GLU A 651 -8.32 -1.07 6.27
C GLU A 651 -6.90 -1.40 5.82
N HIS A 652 -6.31 -2.45 6.40
CA HIS A 652 -4.96 -2.91 6.05
C HIS A 652 -4.90 -3.85 4.84
N ALA A 653 -6.05 -4.17 4.21
CA ALA A 653 -6.13 -5.14 3.12
C ALA A 653 -5.17 -4.88 1.95
N VAL A 654 -5.04 -3.62 1.52
CA VAL A 654 -4.21 -3.21 0.37
C VAL A 654 -2.99 -2.38 0.78
N LEU A 655 -2.76 -2.20 2.09
CA LEU A 655 -1.62 -1.52 2.70
C LEU A 655 -0.67 -2.56 3.31
N HIS A 656 -0.65 -2.65 4.64
CA HIS A 656 0.21 -3.53 5.41
C HIS A 656 0.18 -4.99 4.92
N LEU A 657 -1.00 -5.57 4.70
CA LEU A 657 -1.12 -6.98 4.27
C LEU A 657 -0.48 -7.24 2.89
N LEU A 658 -0.56 -6.28 1.98
CA LEU A 658 0.06 -6.44 0.65
C LEU A 658 1.58 -6.28 0.72
N TYR A 659 2.07 -5.28 1.47
CA TYR A 659 3.49 -4.98 1.59
C TYR A 659 4.25 -6.06 2.38
N SER A 660 3.67 -6.55 3.48
CA SER A 660 4.27 -7.66 4.26
C SER A 660 4.37 -8.95 3.45
N ARG A 661 3.35 -9.28 2.63
CA ARG A 661 3.42 -10.42 1.71
C ARG A 661 4.55 -10.28 0.70
N PHE A 662 4.75 -9.09 0.14
CA PHE A 662 5.84 -8.82 -0.80
C PHE A 662 7.20 -9.00 -0.14
N TRP A 663 7.46 -8.38 1.02
CA TRP A 663 8.72 -8.50 1.75
C TRP A 663 9.01 -9.96 2.12
N HIS A 664 8.01 -10.64 2.65
CA HIS A 664 8.12 -12.05 3.06
C HIS A 664 8.47 -12.97 1.89
N LYS A 665 7.83 -12.77 0.73
CA LYS A 665 8.15 -13.54 -0.49
C LYS A 665 9.60 -13.33 -0.96
N VAL A 666 10.14 -12.11 -0.84
CA VAL A 666 11.56 -11.87 -1.15
C VAL A 666 12.46 -12.61 -0.16
N LEU A 667 12.16 -12.54 1.14
CA LEU A 667 12.90 -13.28 2.16
C LEU A 667 12.84 -14.79 1.95
N PHE A 668 11.68 -15.33 1.55
CA PHE A 668 11.52 -16.74 1.21
C PHE A 668 12.37 -17.13 0.00
N ASP A 669 12.34 -16.34 -1.06
CA ASP A 669 13.11 -16.61 -2.29
C ASP A 669 14.63 -16.62 -2.03
N LEU A 670 15.09 -15.78 -1.11
CA LEU A 670 16.49 -15.70 -0.68
C LEU A 670 16.86 -16.76 0.36
N GLY A 671 15.89 -17.53 0.86
CA GLY A 671 16.13 -18.63 1.83
C GLY A 671 16.28 -18.17 3.28
N HIS A 672 15.81 -16.97 3.62
CA HIS A 672 15.87 -16.44 4.98
C HIS A 672 14.71 -16.90 5.88
N VAL A 673 13.59 -17.29 5.30
CA VAL A 673 12.41 -17.83 5.98
C VAL A 673 11.90 -19.09 5.31
N SER A 674 11.19 -19.95 6.05
CA SER A 674 10.68 -21.24 5.58
C SER A 674 9.24 -21.21 5.07
N SER A 675 8.50 -20.13 5.35
CA SER A 675 7.11 -19.92 4.93
C SER A 675 7.03 -19.05 3.67
N GLU A 676 6.09 -19.38 2.77
CA GLU A 676 5.87 -18.62 1.52
C GLU A 676 5.02 -17.37 1.74
N GLU A 677 4.23 -17.35 2.81
CA GLU A 677 3.34 -16.26 3.19
C GLU A 677 3.50 -15.93 4.68
N PRO A 678 3.40 -14.64 5.08
CA PRO A 678 3.55 -14.25 6.48
C PRO A 678 2.37 -14.67 7.35
N PHE A 679 1.15 -14.72 6.79
CA PHE A 679 -0.10 -14.94 7.53
C PHE A 679 -0.96 -15.98 6.83
N HIS A 680 -1.12 -17.16 7.43
CA HIS A 680 -1.92 -18.23 6.86
C HIS A 680 -3.42 -17.96 6.96
N LYS A 681 -3.89 -17.61 8.16
CA LYS A 681 -5.29 -17.30 8.41
C LYS A 681 -5.46 -15.87 8.89
N LEU A 682 -6.40 -15.16 8.27
CA LEU A 682 -6.78 -13.80 8.65
C LEU A 682 -8.22 -13.77 9.15
N PHE A 683 -8.43 -13.05 10.23
CA PHE A 683 -9.76 -12.71 10.72
C PHE A 683 -9.88 -11.19 10.91
N ASN A 684 -10.92 -10.59 10.36
CA ASN A 684 -11.20 -9.18 10.58
C ASN A 684 -12.31 -9.04 11.61
N GLN A 685 -12.01 -8.38 12.73
CA GLN A 685 -13.02 -7.96 13.70
C GLN A 685 -13.86 -6.81 13.11
N GLY A 686 -15.07 -6.62 13.61
CA GLY A 686 -15.91 -5.47 13.26
C GLY A 686 -15.34 -4.16 13.79
N TYR A 687 -16.05 -3.07 13.50
CA TYR A 687 -15.75 -1.75 14.05
C TYR A 687 -16.67 -1.45 15.23
N ILE A 688 -16.12 -0.91 16.32
CA ILE A 688 -16.92 -0.20 17.30
C ILE A 688 -17.32 1.13 16.70
N GLN A 689 -18.62 1.41 16.77
CA GLN A 689 -19.20 2.63 16.24
C GLN A 689 -19.60 3.55 17.40
N ALA A 690 -19.48 4.85 17.16
CA ALA A 690 -19.85 5.89 18.12
C ALA A 690 -20.42 7.10 17.38
N TYR A 691 -21.13 7.93 18.12
CA TYR A 691 -21.58 9.22 17.58
C TYR A 691 -20.41 10.20 17.52
N ALA A 692 -20.23 10.83 16.35
CA ALA A 692 -19.40 12.01 16.17
C ALA A 692 -20.29 13.25 16.04
N PHE A 693 -19.76 14.41 16.41
CA PHE A 693 -20.50 15.65 16.37
C PHE A 693 -19.74 16.70 15.56
N ARG A 694 -20.49 17.48 14.78
CA ARG A 694 -19.93 18.55 13.94
C ARG A 694 -20.59 19.88 14.24
N ASP A 695 -19.78 20.92 14.32
CA ASP A 695 -20.25 22.31 14.44
C ASP A 695 -20.90 22.81 13.12
N SER A 696 -21.41 24.04 13.14
CA SER A 696 -22.04 24.68 11.98
C SER A 696 -21.10 24.86 10.77
N ARG A 697 -19.79 24.76 10.97
CA ARG A 697 -18.75 24.82 9.93
C ARG A 697 -18.35 23.44 9.41
N GLY A 698 -18.99 22.35 9.92
CA GLY A 698 -18.65 20.98 9.60
C GLY A 698 -17.41 20.44 10.32
N GLN A 699 -16.83 21.19 11.26
CA GLN A 699 -15.66 20.75 12.03
C GLN A 699 -16.09 19.79 13.16
N THR A 700 -15.31 18.73 13.35
CA THR A 700 -15.56 17.76 14.40
C THR A 700 -15.23 18.32 15.79
N VAL A 701 -16.19 18.25 16.72
CA VAL A 701 -16.04 18.64 18.12
C VAL A 701 -15.90 17.43 19.04
N PRO A 702 -15.27 17.56 20.23
CA PRO A 702 -15.12 16.42 21.15
C PRO A 702 -16.49 15.90 21.64
N ALA A 703 -16.75 14.61 21.42
CA ALA A 703 -18.03 14.00 21.82
C ALA A 703 -18.26 14.06 23.34
N SER A 704 -17.19 14.03 24.16
CA SER A 704 -17.22 14.13 25.61
C SER A 704 -17.65 15.50 26.14
N GLU A 705 -17.59 16.55 25.31
CA GLU A 705 -17.93 17.92 25.67
C GLU A 705 -19.30 18.35 25.11
N VAL A 706 -19.98 17.47 24.38
CA VAL A 706 -21.31 17.73 23.84
C VAL A 706 -22.36 17.47 24.90
N VAL A 707 -23.22 18.45 25.12
CA VAL A 707 -24.35 18.38 26.05
C VAL A 707 -25.61 17.99 25.27
N GLU A 708 -26.30 16.95 25.75
CA GLU A 708 -27.60 16.54 25.23
C GLU A 708 -28.72 17.00 26.16
N GLU A 709 -29.61 17.84 25.65
CA GLU A 709 -30.82 18.24 26.35
C GLU A 709 -32.04 18.10 25.43
N ASN A 710 -33.02 17.29 25.86
CA ASN A 710 -34.29 17.09 25.13
C ASN A 710 -34.09 16.67 23.65
N GLY A 711 -33.05 15.81 23.39
CA GLY A 711 -32.74 15.32 22.04
C GLY A 711 -32.03 16.37 21.15
N LYS A 712 -31.60 17.51 21.72
CA LYS A 712 -30.76 18.50 21.05
C LYS A 712 -29.33 18.36 21.59
N PHE A 713 -28.36 18.53 20.70
CA PHE A 713 -26.95 18.43 20.99
C PHE A 713 -26.30 19.80 20.84
N THR A 714 -25.56 20.23 21.85
CA THR A 714 -24.85 21.52 21.86
C THR A 714 -23.40 21.34 22.31
N PHE A 715 -22.50 22.13 21.74
CA PHE A 715 -21.11 22.26 22.15
C PHE A 715 -20.82 23.76 22.35
N GLU A 716 -20.30 24.15 23.51
CA GLU A 716 -20.11 25.56 23.91
C GLU A 716 -21.37 26.42 23.73
N GLY A 717 -22.54 25.80 23.87
CA GLY A 717 -23.83 26.50 23.71
C GLY A 717 -24.35 26.60 22.29
N GLU A 718 -23.56 26.21 21.28
CA GLU A 718 -23.94 26.19 19.87
C GLU A 718 -24.46 24.81 19.46
N SER A 719 -25.46 24.79 18.55
CA SER A 719 -26.03 23.51 18.05
C SER A 719 -25.04 22.74 17.20
N VAL A 720 -24.93 21.44 17.45
CA VAL A 720 -24.11 20.53 16.66
C VAL A 720 -24.95 19.43 16.01
N THR A 721 -24.47 18.94 14.85
CA THR A 721 -25.09 17.80 14.15
C THR A 721 -24.43 16.51 14.59
N ARG A 722 -25.25 15.45 14.75
CA ARG A 722 -24.79 14.11 15.16
C ARG A 722 -24.72 13.17 13.97
N GLU A 723 -23.60 12.49 13.84
CA GLU A 723 -23.32 11.48 12.81
C GLU A 723 -22.93 10.16 13.51
N TYR A 724 -23.49 9.02 13.06
CA TYR A 724 -23.13 7.70 13.60
C TYR A 724 -22.18 7.01 12.65
N GLY A 725 -21.04 6.57 13.16
CA GLY A 725 -20.02 5.95 12.34
C GLY A 725 -18.88 5.32 13.14
N LYS A 726 -17.76 5.03 12.49
CA LYS A 726 -16.58 4.43 13.12
C LYS A 726 -16.07 5.31 14.28
N MET A 727 -15.73 4.69 15.41
CA MET A 727 -14.99 5.37 16.47
C MET A 727 -13.56 5.68 16.01
N GLY A 728 -13.11 6.90 16.20
CA GLY A 728 -11.76 7.29 15.79
C GLY A 728 -11.31 8.67 16.28
N LYS A 729 -9.99 8.85 16.35
CA LYS A 729 -9.36 10.07 16.87
C LYS A 729 -9.71 11.31 16.05
N SER A 730 -9.75 11.18 14.73
CA SER A 730 -10.14 12.25 13.81
C SER A 730 -11.58 12.73 14.03
N LEU A 731 -12.44 11.84 14.51
CA LEU A 731 -13.84 12.13 14.80
C LEU A 731 -14.06 12.60 16.25
N LYS A 732 -13.02 12.64 17.07
CA LYS A 732 -13.05 13.06 18.48
C LYS A 732 -14.16 12.40 19.30
N ASN A 733 -14.49 11.14 18.98
CA ASN A 733 -15.55 10.34 19.60
C ASN A 733 -15.01 9.11 20.34
N ILE A 734 -13.75 9.18 20.80
CA ILE A 734 -13.06 8.07 21.47
C ILE A 734 -13.58 7.90 22.89
N VAL A 735 -13.78 6.64 23.30
CA VAL A 735 -13.90 6.20 24.67
C VAL A 735 -12.64 5.42 25.04
N THR A 736 -12.02 5.75 26.17
CA THR A 736 -10.79 5.07 26.62
C THR A 736 -11.11 3.82 27.41
N PRO A 737 -10.29 2.75 27.35
CA PRO A 737 -10.50 1.59 28.18
C PRO A 737 -10.31 1.90 29.67
N ASP A 738 -9.55 2.93 30.04
CA ASP A 738 -9.39 3.34 31.44
C ASP A 738 -10.72 3.72 32.10
N GLU A 739 -11.59 4.43 31.39
CA GLU A 739 -12.94 4.78 31.85
C GLU A 739 -13.74 3.52 32.18
N MET A 740 -13.64 2.50 31.29
CA MET A 740 -14.33 1.22 31.50
C MET A 740 -13.74 0.43 32.68
N TYR A 741 -12.41 0.46 32.88
CA TYR A 741 -11.76 -0.22 33.99
C TYR A 741 -12.14 0.41 35.33
N ASP A 742 -12.23 1.73 35.37
CA ASP A 742 -12.48 2.47 36.59
C ASP A 742 -13.97 2.41 37.00
N GLU A 743 -14.88 2.28 36.04
CA GLU A 743 -16.31 2.18 36.30
C GLU A 743 -16.77 0.74 36.55
N PHE A 744 -16.31 -0.24 35.75
CA PHE A 744 -16.85 -1.60 35.71
C PHE A 744 -15.83 -2.68 36.08
N GLY A 745 -14.53 -2.40 35.99
CA GLY A 745 -13.46 -3.38 36.04
C GLY A 745 -13.18 -4.03 34.68
N ALA A 746 -11.96 -4.54 34.48
CA ALA A 746 -11.52 -5.14 33.23
C ALA A 746 -12.28 -6.43 32.88
N ASP A 747 -12.59 -7.28 33.84
CA ASP A 747 -13.32 -8.53 33.61
C ASP A 747 -14.75 -8.27 33.08
N THR A 748 -15.45 -7.27 33.62
CA THR A 748 -16.77 -6.86 33.12
C THR A 748 -16.67 -6.32 31.68
N PHE A 749 -15.69 -5.49 31.44
CA PHE A 749 -15.44 -4.94 30.10
C PHE A 749 -15.12 -6.04 29.08
N ARG A 750 -14.25 -6.99 29.45
CA ARG A 750 -13.91 -8.15 28.62
C ARG A 750 -15.11 -9.03 28.27
N LEU A 751 -16.07 -9.17 29.19
CA LEU A 751 -17.31 -9.92 28.93
C LEU A 751 -18.30 -9.17 28.04
N TYR A 752 -18.26 -7.85 28.08
CA TYR A 752 -19.13 -7.01 27.25
C TYR A 752 -18.67 -6.95 25.79
N GLU A 753 -17.38 -6.79 25.54
CA GLU A 753 -16.74 -6.81 24.23
C GLU A 753 -16.75 -8.22 23.60
#